data_52f9866c4af1fddddaa4f864c2ec34fc
#
_entry.id   52f9866c4af1fddddaa4f864c2ec34fc
#
_cell.length_a   1.000
_cell.length_b   1.000
_cell.length_c   1.000
_cell.angle_alpha   90.00
_cell.angle_beta   90.00
_cell.angle_gamma   90.00
#
_symmetry.space_group_name_H-M   'P 1'
#
loop_
_entity.id
_entity.type
_entity.pdbx_description
1 polymer ?
#
loop_
_entity_poly.entity_id
_entity_poly.type
_entity_poly.pdbx_seq_one_letter_code
_entity_poly.pdbx_strand_id
1 'polypeptide(L)'
;MTPARSRALAAATLTALLLTAAPAAPTHAAPGRPAAPPHLAGDHTVPVYSYADAVRESVQVETPTDADGDGVRDRVMVDLVRPRETAQAGVRVPVIMDASPYYHCCGRGNESERKTYDANGVIAKAPLFYDNWFVPRGYAFAAVDLSGTARATGCEDVGGRAEVAGAKAVVDWLNGRARGFTLDGEPVTASWSTGRVGMIGKSWDGSVANGVAATGVRGLETIVPISAISSWYDYQRYRGLLRASDYPAYLHQVVNGRPAEACAAVLARLRADSAEDTGDYNAYWAERDYRRSVEQVRASVLVAHGVNDLNVTTGQFARWWDALADRQVPRRLWLYQAGHEDPFDVRRAEWVATLHRWFDYWLQGLPNGVMREPRATLETAPGVWTEQRDWPAPGTRNVPVALGAGDGTTGTLGGPGARPGVVRAYTDESLTEPQVVTEPTTARAGRLVFLSGALTAPLRISGTPSVRLRIRVDRPTTALSARLVDYGTAERIQYRSSEGVRTLATESCWGESTVADDACYRDTAEITAVTDHGVLTRGWLDAAHHRSLRFTSPLRPDRWYTVTLPLNAYDAVLPAGHVLGLVLAQSDPGFTETDDRDATVSVDLGRSTLTMPVTGRATLPSAPVAPDVVTAPAAPSDGRAAPPDNRQLPGRS
;
A
#
# COMPACT_ATOMS: atom_id res chain seq x y z
N MET A 1 73.87 -23.33 56.54
CA MET A 1 73.17 -23.84 57.71
C MET A 1 71.69 -23.69 57.46
N THR A 2 71.00 -24.82 57.45
CA THR A 2 69.59 -25.07 57.49
C THR A 2 68.73 -24.87 56.20
N PRO A 3 67.77 -25.77 56.00
CA PRO A 3 67.53 -26.32 54.66
C PRO A 3 66.20 -25.86 54.06
N ALA A 4 66.17 -26.04 52.75
CA ALA A 4 65.01 -25.82 51.88
C ALA A 4 63.90 -26.90 52.12
N ARG A 5 62.66 -26.50 52.16
CA ARG A 5 61.52 -27.39 52.04
C ARG A 5 60.83 -27.18 50.69
N SER A 6 60.90 -28.25 49.90
CA SER A 6 60.17 -28.42 48.65
C SER A 6 58.66 -28.47 48.91
N ARG A 7 57.87 -27.74 48.14
CA ARG A 7 56.43 -27.99 47.97
C ARG A 7 56.15 -28.22 46.49
N ALA A 8 55.69 -29.41 46.19
CA ALA A 8 55.19 -29.80 44.89
C ALA A 8 53.86 -29.08 44.61
N LEU A 9 53.78 -28.40 43.46
CA LEU A 9 52.51 -27.94 42.90
C LEU A 9 51.96 -28.98 41.97
N ALA A 10 50.77 -29.50 42.27
CA ALA A 10 49.98 -30.30 41.35
C ALA A 10 49.27 -29.36 40.37
N ALA A 11 49.54 -29.53 39.10
CA ALA A 11 48.85 -28.85 37.99
C ALA A 11 47.52 -29.55 37.73
N ALA A 12 46.39 -28.88 38.02
CA ALA A 12 45.08 -29.32 37.60
C ALA A 12 44.76 -28.68 36.23
N THR A 13 44.71 -29.51 35.22
CA THR A 13 44.24 -29.12 33.86
C THR A 13 42.73 -28.97 33.88
N LEU A 14 42.23 -27.73 33.78
CA LEU A 14 40.83 -27.42 33.52
C LEU A 14 40.58 -27.46 32.01
N THR A 15 39.88 -28.50 31.55
CA THR A 15 39.37 -28.58 30.19
C THR A 15 38.10 -27.72 30.11
N ALA A 16 38.17 -26.53 29.49
CA ALA A 16 37.02 -25.70 29.21
C ALA A 16 36.24 -26.28 28.02
N LEU A 17 35.07 -26.86 28.26
CA LEU A 17 34.09 -27.18 27.23
C LEU A 17 33.47 -25.85 26.73
N LEU A 18 33.81 -25.44 25.53
CA LEU A 18 33.13 -24.42 24.77
C LEU A 18 31.77 -24.99 24.28
N LEU A 19 30.70 -24.73 25.01
CA LEU A 19 29.34 -24.90 24.51
C LEU A 19 29.07 -23.75 23.51
N THR A 20 29.11 -24.07 22.22
CA THR A 20 28.58 -23.22 21.18
C THR A 20 27.04 -23.18 21.32
N ALA A 21 26.51 -22.09 21.82
CA ALA A 21 25.09 -21.84 21.81
C ALA A 21 24.63 -21.64 20.35
N ALA A 22 23.89 -22.59 19.83
CA ALA A 22 23.15 -22.43 18.59
C ALA A 22 22.11 -21.31 18.77
N PRO A 23 21.88 -20.45 17.75
CA PRO A 23 20.82 -19.45 17.85
C PRO A 23 19.48 -20.16 18.04
N ALA A 24 18.78 -19.82 19.11
CA ALA A 24 17.43 -20.31 19.37
C ALA A 24 16.51 -19.88 18.24
N ALA A 25 15.87 -20.84 17.59
CA ALA A 25 14.77 -20.57 16.66
C ALA A 25 13.70 -19.75 17.40
N PRO A 26 12.99 -18.84 16.72
CA PRO A 26 11.94 -18.06 17.34
C PRO A 26 10.88 -19.01 17.90
N THR A 27 10.77 -19.08 19.21
CA THR A 27 9.72 -19.81 19.89
C THR A 27 8.39 -19.14 19.55
N HIS A 28 7.56 -19.82 18.75
CA HIS A 28 6.15 -19.47 18.63
C HIS A 28 5.55 -19.42 20.05
N ALA A 29 4.77 -18.35 20.31
CA ALA A 29 4.10 -18.18 21.59
C ALA A 29 3.33 -19.45 21.96
N ALA A 30 3.36 -19.81 23.25
CA ALA A 30 2.60 -20.94 23.76
C ALA A 30 1.13 -20.83 23.34
N PRO A 31 0.50 -21.91 22.86
CA PRO A 31 -0.88 -21.86 22.41
C PRO A 31 -1.79 -21.41 23.57
N GLY A 32 -2.59 -20.37 23.29
CA GLY A 32 -3.69 -19.96 24.16
C GLY A 32 -4.61 -21.16 24.45
N ARG A 33 -5.41 -21.09 25.51
CA ARG A 33 -6.38 -22.12 25.89
C ARG A 33 -7.16 -22.59 24.65
N PRO A 34 -7.40 -23.90 24.48
CA PRO A 34 -7.98 -24.42 23.24
C PRO A 34 -9.33 -23.77 22.95
N ALA A 35 -9.48 -23.28 21.71
CA ALA A 35 -10.75 -22.91 21.10
C ALA A 35 -11.62 -24.17 20.95
N ALA A 36 -12.94 -24.00 20.85
CA ALA A 36 -13.76 -25.08 20.33
C ALA A 36 -13.23 -25.50 18.97
N PRO A 37 -13.14 -26.81 18.68
CA PRO A 37 -12.61 -27.25 17.39
C PRO A 37 -13.47 -26.66 16.26
N PRO A 38 -12.85 -26.13 15.20
CA PRO A 38 -13.59 -25.59 14.06
C PRO A 38 -14.37 -26.72 13.37
N HIS A 39 -15.56 -26.43 12.89
CA HIS A 39 -16.32 -27.35 12.06
C HIS A 39 -15.77 -27.30 10.62
N LEU A 40 -15.38 -28.45 10.08
CA LEU A 40 -14.63 -28.53 8.82
C LEU A 40 -15.35 -29.32 7.74
N ALA A 41 -15.24 -28.84 6.49
CA ALA A 41 -15.41 -29.67 5.30
C ALA A 41 -14.05 -29.74 4.60
N GLY A 42 -13.39 -30.87 4.72
CA GLY A 42 -12.02 -31.01 4.20
C GLY A 42 -11.01 -30.16 4.97
N ASP A 43 -10.45 -29.14 4.31
CA ASP A 43 -9.37 -28.29 4.81
C ASP A 43 -9.80 -26.84 5.12
N HIS A 44 -11.10 -26.57 5.19
CA HIS A 44 -11.66 -25.24 5.46
C HIS A 44 -12.85 -25.29 6.41
N THR A 45 -13.09 -24.17 7.09
CA THR A 45 -14.25 -24.00 7.99
C THR A 45 -15.57 -23.93 7.19
N VAL A 46 -16.66 -24.41 7.80
CA VAL A 46 -18.01 -24.34 7.20
C VAL A 46 -18.96 -23.59 8.12
N PRO A 47 -20.06 -23.00 7.59
CA PRO A 47 -21.04 -22.31 8.41
C PRO A 47 -21.79 -23.31 9.29
N VAL A 48 -21.79 -23.08 10.59
CA VAL A 48 -22.47 -23.90 11.62
C VAL A 48 -23.13 -23.04 12.69
N TYR A 49 -22.80 -21.76 12.75
CA TYR A 49 -23.40 -20.79 13.66
C TYR A 49 -24.36 -19.89 12.90
N SER A 50 -25.49 -19.55 13.51
CA SER A 50 -26.47 -18.65 12.91
C SER A 50 -26.01 -17.20 12.98
N TYR A 51 -25.88 -16.53 11.85
CA TYR A 51 -25.59 -15.09 11.81
C TYR A 51 -26.74 -14.25 12.35
N ALA A 52 -27.99 -14.69 12.14
CA ALA A 52 -29.16 -14.00 12.67
C ALA A 52 -29.20 -13.98 14.20
N ASP A 53 -28.68 -15.03 14.84
CA ASP A 53 -28.61 -15.15 16.30
C ASP A 53 -27.29 -14.60 16.89
N ALA A 54 -26.39 -14.05 16.09
CA ALA A 54 -25.11 -13.57 16.54
C ALA A 54 -25.25 -12.50 17.65
N VAL A 55 -24.37 -12.56 18.63
CA VAL A 55 -24.23 -11.48 19.62
C VAL A 55 -23.64 -10.26 18.93
N ARG A 56 -24.33 -9.14 19.07
CA ARG A 56 -23.90 -7.84 18.62
C ARG A 56 -23.71 -6.93 19.83
N GLU A 57 -22.55 -6.31 19.97
CA GLU A 57 -22.24 -5.46 21.11
C GLU A 57 -21.26 -4.34 20.71
N SER A 58 -21.31 -3.23 21.42
CA SER A 58 -20.37 -2.12 21.28
C SER A 58 -19.55 -1.98 22.56
N VAL A 59 -18.22 -1.88 22.41
CA VAL A 59 -17.27 -1.80 23.52
C VAL A 59 -16.35 -0.59 23.32
N GLN A 60 -16.15 0.20 24.37
CA GLN A 60 -15.14 1.24 24.42
C GLN A 60 -13.83 0.66 24.95
N VAL A 61 -12.77 0.69 24.16
CA VAL A 61 -11.44 0.20 24.56
C VAL A 61 -10.54 1.39 24.90
N GLU A 62 -10.01 1.43 26.12
CA GLU A 62 -9.11 2.48 26.57
C GLU A 62 -7.75 2.35 25.89
N THR A 63 -7.27 3.45 25.34
CA THR A 63 -5.96 3.56 24.70
C THR A 63 -4.91 4.08 25.68
N PRO A 64 -3.62 3.97 25.36
CA PRO A 64 -2.56 4.58 26.18
C PRO A 64 -2.36 6.07 25.90
N THR A 65 -3.13 6.68 25.00
CA THR A 65 -3.00 8.07 24.56
C THR A 65 -4.07 8.97 25.17
N ASP A 66 -3.79 10.25 25.15
CA ASP A 66 -4.67 11.39 25.42
C ASP A 66 -4.36 12.37 24.28
N ALA A 67 -5.01 12.18 23.12
CA ALA A 67 -4.64 12.88 21.89
C ALA A 67 -5.26 14.27 21.79
N ASP A 68 -6.42 14.49 22.44
CA ASP A 68 -7.06 15.81 22.53
C ASP A 68 -6.54 16.65 23.70
N GLY A 69 -5.80 16.04 24.65
CA GLY A 69 -5.13 16.72 25.75
C GLY A 69 -6.10 17.14 26.86
N ASP A 70 -7.21 16.45 27.03
CA ASP A 70 -8.22 16.74 28.05
C ASP A 70 -7.88 16.17 29.44
N GLY A 71 -6.78 15.40 29.55
CA GLY A 71 -6.31 14.76 30.78
C GLY A 71 -6.94 13.38 31.02
N VAL A 72 -7.76 12.88 30.10
CA VAL A 72 -8.39 11.56 30.14
C VAL A 72 -7.83 10.70 29.00
N ARG A 73 -7.60 9.42 29.27
CA ARG A 73 -7.19 8.52 28.18
C ARG A 73 -8.30 8.34 27.17
N ASP A 74 -7.92 8.38 25.90
CA ASP A 74 -8.84 8.18 24.81
C ASP A 74 -9.46 6.78 24.83
N ARG A 75 -10.61 6.63 24.21
CA ARG A 75 -11.28 5.35 23.97
C ARG A 75 -11.67 5.21 22.52
N VAL A 76 -11.26 4.11 21.90
CA VAL A 76 -11.74 3.70 20.59
C VAL A 76 -13.01 2.87 20.75
N MET A 77 -13.94 2.99 19.79
CA MET A 77 -15.17 2.23 19.78
C MET A 77 -15.00 0.96 18.94
N VAL A 78 -15.42 -0.17 19.48
CA VAL A 78 -15.38 -1.47 18.82
C VAL A 78 -16.79 -2.02 18.71
N ASP A 79 -17.29 -2.17 17.51
CA ASP A 79 -18.54 -2.86 17.23
C ASP A 79 -18.24 -4.31 16.88
N LEU A 80 -18.86 -5.23 17.62
CA LEU A 80 -18.58 -6.66 17.56
C LEU A 80 -19.77 -7.43 17.06
N VAL A 81 -19.50 -8.40 16.18
CA VAL A 81 -20.46 -9.44 15.78
C VAL A 81 -19.77 -10.80 16.00
N ARG A 82 -20.37 -11.67 16.83
CA ARG A 82 -19.77 -12.97 17.18
C ARG A 82 -20.82 -14.06 17.36
N PRO A 83 -20.47 -15.35 17.16
CA PRO A 83 -21.41 -16.45 17.36
C PRO A 83 -22.04 -16.40 18.76
N ARG A 84 -23.36 -16.60 18.86
CA ARG A 84 -24.10 -16.62 20.12
C ARG A 84 -23.50 -17.61 21.13
N GLU A 85 -22.97 -18.72 20.65
CA GLU A 85 -22.36 -19.78 21.45
C GLU A 85 -21.15 -19.30 22.26
N THR A 86 -20.52 -18.20 21.85
CA THR A 86 -19.43 -17.56 22.60
C THR A 86 -19.88 -16.91 23.91
N ALA A 87 -21.19 -16.77 24.15
CA ALA A 87 -21.73 -16.39 25.46
C ALA A 87 -21.67 -17.55 26.46
N GLN A 88 -21.44 -18.79 26.00
CA GLN A 88 -21.31 -19.97 26.84
C GLN A 88 -19.87 -20.12 27.34
N ALA A 89 -19.71 -20.59 28.57
CA ALA A 89 -18.39 -20.82 29.13
C ALA A 89 -17.60 -21.85 28.31
N GLY A 90 -16.40 -21.47 27.88
CA GLY A 90 -15.48 -22.35 27.16
C GLY A 90 -15.49 -22.23 25.64
N VAL A 91 -16.49 -21.63 25.03
CA VAL A 91 -16.49 -21.37 23.57
C VAL A 91 -15.70 -20.10 23.27
N ARG A 92 -14.66 -20.21 22.46
CA ARG A 92 -13.80 -19.09 22.05
C ARG A 92 -13.56 -19.12 20.56
N VAL A 93 -13.51 -17.93 19.97
CA VAL A 93 -13.27 -17.74 18.54
C VAL A 93 -12.15 -16.73 18.30
N PRO A 94 -11.40 -16.84 17.18
CA PRO A 94 -10.49 -15.79 16.74
C PRO A 94 -11.26 -14.61 16.18
N VAL A 95 -10.58 -13.48 16.00
CA VAL A 95 -11.18 -12.21 15.59
C VAL A 95 -10.59 -11.75 14.27
N ILE A 96 -11.45 -11.36 13.34
CA ILE A 96 -11.10 -10.56 12.16
C ILE A 96 -11.48 -9.12 12.50
N MET A 97 -10.53 -8.21 12.39
CA MET A 97 -10.66 -6.80 12.76
C MET A 97 -10.42 -5.89 11.57
N ASP A 98 -11.31 -4.95 11.36
CA ASP A 98 -11.12 -3.80 10.48
C ASP A 98 -11.13 -2.53 11.33
N ALA A 99 -10.10 -1.70 11.21
CA ALA A 99 -9.96 -0.46 11.96
C ALA A 99 -9.92 0.72 10.99
N SER A 100 -11.00 1.49 10.95
CA SER A 100 -11.29 2.45 9.90
C SER A 100 -11.56 3.85 10.43
N PRO A 101 -11.06 4.91 9.75
CA PRO A 101 -11.50 6.27 10.00
C PRO A 101 -12.81 6.61 9.27
N TYR A 102 -13.34 5.73 8.40
CA TYR A 102 -14.36 6.07 7.39
C TYR A 102 -15.80 5.75 7.82
N TYR A 103 -16.01 5.01 8.89
CA TYR A 103 -17.32 4.44 9.25
C TYR A 103 -18.47 5.44 9.42
N HIS A 104 -18.20 6.74 9.58
CA HIS A 104 -19.23 7.76 9.72
C HIS A 104 -19.37 8.67 8.50
N CYS A 105 -18.38 8.70 7.58
CA CYS A 105 -18.34 9.71 6.53
C CYS A 105 -18.39 9.15 5.11
N CYS A 106 -17.75 8.03 4.88
CA CYS A 106 -17.22 7.79 3.54
C CYS A 106 -17.68 6.43 2.99
N GLY A 107 -17.39 6.19 1.74
CA GLY A 107 -17.55 4.90 1.09
C GLY A 107 -16.21 4.37 0.60
N ARG A 108 -16.19 3.15 0.11
CA ARG A 108 -14.99 2.53 -0.48
C ARG A 108 -15.27 2.02 -1.89
N GLY A 109 -15.26 2.94 -2.86
CA GLY A 109 -15.59 2.61 -4.23
C GLY A 109 -17.09 2.31 -4.41
N ASN A 110 -17.44 1.08 -4.76
CA ASN A 110 -18.82 0.68 -4.99
C ASN A 110 -19.66 0.48 -3.73
N GLU A 111 -19.03 0.35 -2.56
CA GLU A 111 -19.65 -0.04 -1.33
C GLU A 111 -19.61 1.08 -0.29
N SER A 112 -20.61 1.10 0.60
CA SER A 112 -20.61 2.00 1.76
C SER A 112 -19.75 1.43 2.87
N GLU A 113 -18.87 2.24 3.44
CA GLU A 113 -18.16 1.89 4.69
C GLU A 113 -18.92 2.28 5.95
N ARG A 114 -20.11 2.85 5.81
CA ARG A 114 -20.89 3.27 6.98
C ARG A 114 -21.45 2.08 7.71
N LYS A 115 -21.21 2.03 9.00
CA LYS A 115 -21.94 1.16 9.91
C LYS A 115 -23.36 1.67 10.11
N THR A 116 -24.33 0.76 10.21
CA THR A 116 -25.69 1.11 10.63
C THR A 116 -26.01 0.48 11.99
N TYR A 117 -26.93 1.09 12.72
CA TYR A 117 -27.23 0.73 14.10
C TYR A 117 -28.74 0.52 14.27
N ASP A 118 -29.11 -0.32 15.23
CA ASP A 118 -30.48 -0.45 15.68
C ASP A 118 -30.90 0.72 16.60
N ALA A 119 -32.14 0.67 17.10
CA ALA A 119 -32.69 1.71 17.97
C ALA A 119 -31.96 1.84 19.32
N ASN A 120 -31.17 0.85 19.71
CA ASN A 120 -30.37 0.84 20.95
C ASN A 120 -28.92 1.26 20.71
N GLY A 121 -28.55 1.63 19.47
CA GLY A 121 -27.18 1.99 19.10
C GLY A 121 -26.24 0.80 18.96
N VAL A 122 -26.76 -0.42 18.82
CA VAL A 122 -25.99 -1.62 18.57
C VAL A 122 -25.86 -1.83 17.05
N ILE A 123 -24.72 -2.30 16.59
CA ILE A 123 -24.45 -2.52 15.17
C ILE A 123 -25.47 -3.47 14.54
N ALA A 124 -26.14 -3.01 13.48
CA ALA A 124 -27.09 -3.79 12.70
C ALA A 124 -26.50 -4.31 11.40
N LYS A 125 -25.67 -3.50 10.72
CA LYS A 125 -24.93 -3.86 9.52
C LYS A 125 -23.50 -3.32 9.62
N ALA A 126 -22.53 -4.21 9.42
CA ALA A 126 -21.13 -3.86 9.23
C ALA A 126 -20.84 -3.61 7.75
N PRO A 127 -19.79 -2.84 7.41
CA PRO A 127 -19.34 -2.71 6.03
C PRO A 127 -18.81 -4.03 5.47
N LEU A 128 -19.08 -4.31 4.21
CA LEU A 128 -18.69 -5.51 3.50
C LEU A 128 -19.21 -6.83 4.13
N PHE A 129 -18.73 -7.92 3.60
CA PHE A 129 -19.21 -9.29 3.85
C PHE A 129 -18.50 -10.00 5.01
N TYR A 130 -17.60 -9.37 5.71
CA TYR A 130 -16.69 -10.07 6.64
C TYR A 130 -17.44 -10.76 7.78
N ASP A 131 -18.38 -10.07 8.41
CA ASP A 131 -19.18 -10.67 9.48
C ASP A 131 -20.19 -11.70 8.95
N ASN A 132 -20.88 -11.42 7.82
CA ASN A 132 -21.81 -12.34 7.17
C ASN A 132 -21.15 -13.67 6.78
N TRP A 133 -19.89 -13.61 6.33
CA TRP A 133 -19.15 -14.78 5.88
C TRP A 133 -18.45 -15.51 7.01
N PHE A 134 -17.73 -14.79 7.86
CA PHE A 134 -16.84 -15.41 8.83
C PHE A 134 -17.50 -15.75 10.17
N VAL A 135 -18.50 -14.99 10.64
CA VAL A 135 -19.16 -15.28 11.92
C VAL A 135 -19.84 -16.65 11.90
N PRO A 136 -20.61 -17.04 10.86
CA PRO A 136 -21.15 -18.40 10.78
C PRO A 136 -20.09 -19.51 10.79
N ARG A 137 -18.84 -19.17 10.43
CA ARG A 137 -17.70 -20.10 10.34
C ARG A 137 -16.82 -20.14 11.58
N GLY A 138 -17.28 -19.53 12.68
CA GLY A 138 -16.57 -19.59 13.96
C GLY A 138 -15.49 -18.51 14.14
N TYR A 139 -15.72 -17.33 13.63
CA TYR A 139 -14.94 -16.12 13.89
C TYR A 139 -15.80 -15.08 14.59
N ALA A 140 -15.18 -14.11 15.20
CA ALA A 140 -15.80 -12.83 15.51
C ALA A 140 -15.31 -11.77 14.52
N PHE A 141 -16.15 -10.80 14.21
CA PHE A 141 -15.78 -9.59 13.47
C PHE A 141 -15.79 -8.40 14.40
N ALA A 142 -14.79 -7.52 14.26
CA ALA A 142 -14.64 -6.30 15.03
C ALA A 142 -14.41 -5.10 14.10
N ALA A 143 -15.37 -4.18 14.04
CA ALA A 143 -15.27 -2.91 13.33
C ALA A 143 -14.88 -1.80 14.31
N VAL A 144 -13.65 -1.24 14.18
CA VAL A 144 -13.06 -0.30 15.14
C VAL A 144 -13.09 1.12 14.58
N ASP A 145 -13.78 2.04 15.28
CA ASP A 145 -13.64 3.48 15.01
C ASP A 145 -12.28 3.94 15.56
N LEU A 146 -11.44 4.50 14.70
CA LEU A 146 -10.13 5.03 15.09
C LEU A 146 -10.26 6.26 16.00
N SER A 147 -9.20 6.56 16.76
CA SER A 147 -9.16 7.74 17.63
C SER A 147 -9.61 9.00 16.92
N GLY A 148 -10.55 9.74 17.50
CA GLY A 148 -11.07 10.99 16.95
C GLY A 148 -12.07 10.85 15.81
N THR A 149 -12.45 9.62 15.41
CA THR A 149 -13.42 9.37 14.33
C THR A 149 -14.72 8.77 14.86
N ALA A 150 -15.80 8.92 14.15
CA ALA A 150 -17.12 8.36 14.48
C ALA A 150 -17.49 8.50 15.97
N ARG A 151 -17.54 7.40 16.72
CA ARG A 151 -17.90 7.36 18.15
C ARG A 151 -16.71 7.25 19.10
N ALA A 152 -15.47 7.29 18.59
CA ALA A 152 -14.25 7.28 19.41
C ALA A 152 -13.97 8.66 20.00
N THR A 153 -13.24 8.69 21.14
CA THR A 153 -12.70 9.93 21.71
C THR A 153 -11.28 10.21 21.25
N GLY A 154 -10.67 11.30 21.72
CA GLY A 154 -9.36 11.75 21.27
C GLY A 154 -9.41 12.45 19.93
N CYS A 155 -8.27 12.51 19.25
CA CYS A 155 -8.15 13.16 17.95
C CYS A 155 -7.36 12.26 16.99
N GLU A 156 -7.79 12.24 15.76
CA GLU A 156 -7.13 11.55 14.66
C GLU A 156 -5.83 12.32 14.28
N ASP A 157 -4.73 11.61 14.06
CA ASP A 157 -3.39 12.20 13.85
C ASP A 157 -2.70 11.76 12.54
N VAL A 158 -3.48 11.30 11.56
CA VAL A 158 -3.05 10.94 10.18
C VAL A 158 -1.89 9.96 10.16
N GLY A 159 -2.19 8.71 10.50
CA GLY A 159 -1.21 7.61 10.51
C GLY A 159 -0.19 7.70 11.63
N GLY A 160 -0.41 8.52 12.63
CA GLY A 160 0.50 8.74 13.74
C GLY A 160 0.26 7.81 14.93
N ARG A 161 0.80 8.26 16.06
CA ARG A 161 0.83 7.44 17.27
C ARG A 161 -0.55 7.18 17.88
N ALA A 162 -1.44 8.16 17.86
CA ALA A 162 -2.76 8.01 18.48
C ALA A 162 -3.59 6.96 17.75
N GLU A 163 -3.60 7.02 16.44
CA GLU A 163 -4.29 6.09 15.55
C GLU A 163 -3.78 4.65 15.73
N VAL A 164 -2.46 4.44 15.56
CA VAL A 164 -1.85 3.12 15.67
C VAL A 164 -2.01 2.54 17.09
N ALA A 165 -1.88 3.36 18.14
CA ALA A 165 -2.03 2.93 19.51
C ALA A 165 -3.49 2.58 19.86
N GLY A 166 -4.44 3.29 19.27
CA GLY A 166 -5.87 3.01 19.41
C GLY A 166 -6.23 1.63 18.86
N ALA A 167 -5.91 1.36 17.61
CA ALA A 167 -6.15 0.04 17.01
C ALA A 167 -5.37 -1.08 17.71
N LYS A 168 -4.12 -0.83 18.11
CA LYS A 168 -3.32 -1.76 18.92
C LYS A 168 -3.99 -2.08 20.26
N ALA A 169 -4.59 -1.10 20.93
CA ALA A 169 -5.25 -1.31 22.22
C ALA A 169 -6.39 -2.32 22.13
N VAL A 170 -7.08 -2.40 20.99
CA VAL A 170 -8.11 -3.42 20.73
C VAL A 170 -7.49 -4.81 20.70
N VAL A 171 -6.36 -5.00 19.99
CA VAL A 171 -5.63 -6.28 20.02
C VAL A 171 -5.20 -6.64 21.44
N ASP A 172 -4.76 -5.66 22.22
CA ASP A 172 -4.40 -5.86 23.64
C ASP A 172 -5.62 -6.23 24.49
N TRP A 173 -6.78 -5.58 24.29
CA TRP A 173 -8.02 -5.92 25.00
C TRP A 173 -8.52 -7.33 24.68
N LEU A 174 -8.50 -7.72 23.41
CA LEU A 174 -8.85 -9.09 22.96
C LEU A 174 -7.95 -10.16 23.59
N ASN A 175 -6.80 -9.74 24.13
CA ASN A 175 -5.80 -10.58 24.80
C ASN A 175 -5.74 -10.32 26.33
N GLY A 176 -6.66 -9.55 26.91
CA GLY A 176 -6.74 -9.26 28.33
C GLY A 176 -5.66 -8.31 28.88
N ARG A 177 -5.03 -7.50 28.01
CA ARG A 177 -3.95 -6.57 28.38
C ARG A 177 -4.36 -5.09 28.38
N ALA A 178 -5.55 -4.77 27.89
CA ALA A 178 -6.14 -3.42 27.95
C ALA A 178 -7.51 -3.48 28.60
N ARG A 179 -8.04 -2.32 29.00
CA ARG A 179 -9.36 -2.20 29.61
C ARG A 179 -10.41 -1.96 28.53
N GLY A 180 -11.54 -2.66 28.64
CA GLY A 180 -12.73 -2.41 27.85
C GLY A 180 -13.91 -2.03 28.77
N PHE A 181 -14.86 -1.28 28.21
CA PHE A 181 -16.04 -0.81 28.93
C PHE A 181 -17.27 -0.94 28.04
N THR A 182 -18.41 -1.26 28.64
CA THR A 182 -19.72 -1.13 27.96
C THR A 182 -20.01 0.34 27.67
N LEU A 183 -21.08 0.62 26.93
CA LEU A 183 -21.53 1.99 26.69
C LEU A 183 -21.94 2.72 27.99
N ASP A 184 -22.38 1.96 28.99
CA ASP A 184 -22.73 2.48 30.33
C ASP A 184 -21.51 2.66 31.26
N GLY A 185 -20.31 2.34 30.76
CA GLY A 185 -19.05 2.50 31.48
C GLY A 185 -18.63 1.33 32.40
N GLU A 186 -19.38 0.22 32.39
CA GLU A 186 -19.03 -0.98 33.15
C GLU A 186 -17.88 -1.75 32.52
N PRO A 187 -16.91 -2.24 33.32
CA PRO A 187 -15.78 -3.00 32.79
C PRO A 187 -16.23 -4.29 32.07
N VAL A 188 -15.66 -4.53 30.89
CA VAL A 188 -15.93 -5.74 30.11
C VAL A 188 -14.62 -6.36 29.60
N THR A 189 -14.58 -7.70 29.58
CA THR A 189 -13.43 -8.48 29.09
C THR A 189 -13.81 -9.37 27.92
N ALA A 190 -12.90 -9.55 26.98
CA ALA A 190 -13.10 -10.43 25.81
C ALA A 190 -12.79 -11.90 26.17
N SER A 191 -13.42 -12.47 27.20
CA SER A 191 -13.17 -13.85 27.64
C SER A 191 -13.51 -14.91 26.59
N TRP A 192 -14.32 -14.56 25.61
CA TRP A 192 -14.73 -15.34 24.46
C TRP A 192 -13.68 -15.33 23.33
N SER A 193 -12.70 -14.45 23.36
CA SER A 193 -11.65 -14.39 22.35
C SER A 193 -10.58 -15.47 22.60
N THR A 194 -10.06 -16.06 21.52
CA THR A 194 -8.85 -16.90 21.58
C THR A 194 -7.59 -16.08 21.78
N GLY A 195 -7.65 -14.76 21.59
CA GLY A 195 -6.51 -13.85 21.53
C GLY A 195 -5.82 -13.82 20.16
N ARG A 196 -6.25 -14.62 19.19
CA ARG A 196 -5.72 -14.61 17.82
C ARG A 196 -6.51 -13.61 16.99
N VAL A 197 -5.83 -12.61 16.44
CA VAL A 197 -6.44 -11.51 15.70
C VAL A 197 -5.82 -11.45 14.30
N GLY A 198 -6.68 -11.30 13.29
CA GLY A 198 -6.29 -10.90 11.94
C GLY A 198 -6.82 -9.49 11.66
N MET A 199 -6.03 -8.63 11.05
CA MET A 199 -6.52 -7.33 10.57
C MET A 199 -6.64 -7.33 9.05
N ILE A 200 -7.68 -6.67 8.54
CA ILE A 200 -7.91 -6.46 7.10
C ILE A 200 -8.39 -5.03 6.90
N GLY A 201 -8.07 -4.43 5.77
CA GLY A 201 -8.62 -3.14 5.39
C GLY A 201 -8.00 -2.60 4.12
N LYS A 202 -8.74 -1.73 3.44
CA LYS A 202 -8.32 -1.05 2.21
C LYS A 202 -7.83 0.36 2.53
N SER A 203 -6.83 0.84 1.79
CA SER A 203 -6.39 2.23 1.87
C SER A 203 -5.87 2.59 3.27
N TRP A 204 -6.48 3.55 3.95
CA TRP A 204 -6.11 3.95 5.31
C TRP A 204 -6.26 2.80 6.32
N ASP A 205 -7.32 2.02 6.25
CA ASP A 205 -7.58 0.87 7.13
C ASP A 205 -6.46 -0.19 7.01
N GLY A 206 -6.05 -0.48 5.78
CA GLY A 206 -4.89 -1.33 5.51
C GLY A 206 -3.57 -0.70 5.99
N SER A 207 -3.48 0.63 5.99
CA SER A 207 -2.33 1.38 6.52
C SER A 207 -2.25 1.25 8.04
N VAL A 208 -3.39 1.30 8.73
CA VAL A 208 -3.47 1.03 10.17
C VAL A 208 -3.03 -0.40 10.47
N ALA A 209 -3.44 -1.39 9.67
CA ALA A 209 -2.98 -2.77 9.83
C ALA A 209 -1.45 -2.89 9.70
N ASN A 210 -0.82 -2.19 8.73
CA ASN A 210 0.64 -2.08 8.62
C ASN A 210 1.26 -1.44 9.87
N GLY A 211 0.69 -0.33 10.37
CA GLY A 211 1.15 0.38 11.55
C GLY A 211 1.08 -0.49 12.81
N VAL A 212 -0.05 -1.17 13.05
CA VAL A 212 -0.21 -2.08 14.20
C VAL A 212 0.74 -3.26 14.13
N ALA A 213 0.92 -3.88 12.95
CA ALA A 213 1.89 -4.96 12.76
C ALA A 213 3.32 -4.51 13.08
N ALA A 214 3.69 -3.29 12.67
CA ALA A 214 5.00 -2.69 12.95
C ALA A 214 5.25 -2.42 14.45
N THR A 215 4.22 -2.48 15.32
CA THR A 215 4.41 -2.43 16.78
C THR A 215 4.88 -3.74 17.38
N GLY A 216 4.80 -4.86 16.67
CA GLY A 216 5.12 -6.19 17.16
C GLY A 216 4.14 -6.71 18.24
N VAL A 217 2.92 -6.19 18.29
CA VAL A 217 1.91 -6.57 19.27
C VAL A 217 1.63 -8.08 19.24
N ARG A 218 1.60 -8.71 20.41
CA ARG A 218 1.28 -10.14 20.52
C ARG A 218 -0.21 -10.38 20.31
N GLY A 219 -0.53 -11.48 19.65
CA GLY A 219 -1.92 -11.86 19.33
C GLY A 219 -2.37 -11.37 17.96
N LEU A 220 -1.66 -10.44 17.31
CA LEU A 220 -1.85 -10.15 15.91
C LEU A 220 -1.09 -11.21 15.08
N GLU A 221 -1.86 -12.16 14.51
CA GLU A 221 -1.31 -13.32 13.79
C GLU A 221 -1.13 -13.05 12.30
N THR A 222 -1.97 -12.19 11.73
CA THR A 222 -1.95 -11.87 10.30
C THR A 222 -2.53 -10.50 10.00
N ILE A 223 -2.09 -9.90 8.89
CA ILE A 223 -2.71 -8.70 8.32
C ILE A 223 -2.96 -8.86 6.81
N VAL A 224 -3.98 -8.18 6.32
CA VAL A 224 -4.35 -8.12 4.90
C VAL A 224 -4.46 -6.65 4.48
N PRO A 225 -3.33 -5.96 4.24
CA PRO A 225 -3.33 -4.58 3.78
C PRO A 225 -3.63 -4.52 2.27
N ILE A 226 -4.75 -3.89 1.92
CA ILE A 226 -5.22 -3.70 0.53
C ILE A 226 -4.95 -2.26 0.12
N SER A 227 -4.22 -2.03 -0.97
CA SER A 227 -3.89 -0.68 -1.49
C SER A 227 -3.45 0.28 -0.38
N ALA A 228 -2.54 -0.21 0.50
CA ALA A 228 -2.25 0.40 1.80
C ALA A 228 -0.94 1.20 1.81
N ILE A 229 -0.93 2.25 2.63
CA ILE A 229 0.25 3.08 2.88
C ILE A 229 1.21 2.33 3.84
N SER A 230 2.49 2.31 3.50
CA SER A 230 3.57 1.82 4.37
C SER A 230 4.45 2.96 4.89
N SER A 231 4.37 4.12 4.22
CA SER A 231 5.02 5.37 4.63
C SER A 231 4.15 6.56 4.23
N TRP A 232 3.70 7.32 5.19
CA TRP A 232 2.90 8.51 4.96
C TRP A 232 3.69 9.64 4.29
N TYR A 233 5.02 9.69 4.49
CA TYR A 233 5.87 10.58 3.72
C TYR A 233 5.80 10.29 2.22
N ASP A 234 5.98 9.03 1.82
CA ASP A 234 5.92 8.65 0.41
C ASP A 234 4.50 8.80 -0.20
N TYR A 235 3.47 8.86 0.64
CA TYR A 235 2.09 9.11 0.21
C TYR A 235 1.82 10.60 -0.03
N GLN A 236 2.36 11.48 0.81
CA GLN A 236 2.09 12.92 0.78
C GLN A 236 3.23 13.74 0.17
N ARG A 237 4.40 13.15 0.00
CA ARG A 237 5.61 13.77 -0.55
C ARG A 237 6.21 12.86 -1.62
N TYR A 238 6.18 13.29 -2.84
CA TYR A 238 6.83 12.56 -3.93
C TYR A 238 8.33 12.91 -3.96
N ARG A 239 9.07 12.40 -2.94
CA ARG A 239 10.50 12.63 -2.74
C ARG A 239 10.86 14.12 -2.68
N GLY A 240 10.19 14.84 -1.79
CA GLY A 240 10.33 16.28 -1.56
C GLY A 240 9.28 17.14 -2.26
N LEU A 241 8.66 16.67 -3.33
CA LEU A 241 7.54 17.37 -3.96
C LEU A 241 6.25 17.19 -3.16
N LEU A 242 5.46 18.22 -3.04
CA LEU A 242 4.15 18.16 -2.39
C LEU A 242 3.14 17.47 -3.32
N ARG A 243 2.31 16.60 -2.74
CA ARG A 243 1.11 16.09 -3.41
C ARG A 243 0.04 17.18 -3.47
N ALA A 244 -0.20 17.83 -2.34
CA ALA A 244 -1.06 18.99 -2.18
C ALA A 244 -0.66 19.75 -0.91
N SER A 245 -0.90 21.06 -0.89
CA SER A 245 -0.71 21.91 0.29
C SER A 245 -1.68 21.55 1.39
N ASP A 246 -1.24 21.68 2.65
CA ASP A 246 -2.03 21.40 3.87
C ASP A 246 -2.66 19.98 3.90
N TYR A 247 -2.07 19.03 3.16
CA TYR A 247 -2.69 17.72 2.93
C TYR A 247 -2.89 16.89 4.20
N PRO A 248 -1.96 16.86 5.19
CA PRO A 248 -2.22 16.19 6.47
C PRO A 248 -3.42 16.78 7.21
N ALA A 249 -3.56 18.10 7.24
CA ALA A 249 -4.68 18.77 7.87
C ALA A 249 -5.99 18.53 7.12
N TYR A 250 -5.95 18.50 5.79
CA TYR A 250 -7.10 18.13 4.96
C TYR A 250 -7.59 16.71 5.28
N LEU A 251 -6.69 15.72 5.35
CA LEU A 251 -7.04 14.34 5.68
C LEU A 251 -7.68 14.24 7.07
N HIS A 252 -7.10 14.91 8.06
CA HIS A 252 -7.69 15.01 9.40
C HIS A 252 -9.13 15.56 9.34
N GLN A 253 -9.35 16.67 8.62
CA GLN A 253 -10.66 17.31 8.52
C GLN A 253 -11.73 16.42 7.86
N VAL A 254 -11.33 15.57 6.91
CA VAL A 254 -12.24 14.66 6.20
C VAL A 254 -12.81 13.59 7.14
N VAL A 255 -11.97 13.04 8.02
CA VAL A 255 -12.33 11.89 8.86
C VAL A 255 -12.59 12.26 10.33
N ASN A 256 -12.38 13.51 10.72
CA ASN A 256 -12.57 13.95 12.09
C ASN A 256 -14.06 13.91 12.49
N GLY A 257 -14.40 13.14 13.51
CA GLY A 257 -15.73 13.03 14.11
C GLY A 257 -15.93 13.92 15.34
N ARG A 258 -14.90 14.71 15.73
CA ARG A 258 -14.91 15.53 16.94
C ARG A 258 -15.21 17.00 16.64
N PRO A 259 -15.70 17.78 17.62
CA PRO A 259 -15.74 19.24 17.50
C PRO A 259 -14.34 19.79 17.15
N ALA A 260 -14.28 20.75 16.24
CA ALA A 260 -13.02 21.29 15.73
C ALA A 260 -12.10 21.84 16.84
N GLU A 261 -12.69 22.39 17.89
CA GLU A 261 -11.99 22.97 19.04
C GLU A 261 -11.24 21.90 19.84
N ALA A 262 -11.80 20.70 19.96
CA ALA A 262 -11.19 19.59 20.70
C ALA A 262 -9.87 19.13 20.04
N CYS A 263 -9.79 19.20 18.71
CA CYS A 263 -8.62 18.74 17.95
C CYS A 263 -7.73 19.87 17.41
N ALA A 264 -7.97 21.13 17.81
CA ALA A 264 -7.23 22.27 17.28
C ALA A 264 -5.70 22.15 17.48
N ALA A 265 -5.26 21.60 18.61
CA ALA A 265 -3.83 21.40 18.89
C ALA A 265 -3.22 20.32 17.97
N VAL A 266 -3.94 19.23 17.68
CA VAL A 266 -3.49 18.20 16.72
C VAL A 266 -3.39 18.78 15.33
N LEU A 267 -4.42 19.51 14.87
CA LEU A 267 -4.43 20.16 13.57
C LEU A 267 -3.26 21.14 13.39
N ALA A 268 -2.97 21.93 14.42
CA ALA A 268 -1.82 22.85 14.40
C ALA A 268 -0.48 22.09 14.27
N ARG A 269 -0.32 20.95 14.96
CA ARG A 269 0.90 20.10 14.85
C ARG A 269 1.00 19.46 13.46
N LEU A 270 -0.09 18.96 12.89
CA LEU A 270 -0.10 18.39 11.54
C LEU A 270 0.47 19.39 10.52
N ARG A 271 0.10 20.68 10.63
CA ARG A 271 0.62 21.74 9.79
C ARG A 271 2.07 22.10 10.07
N ALA A 272 2.42 22.26 11.35
CA ALA A 272 3.75 22.72 11.73
C ALA A 272 4.84 21.66 11.48
N ASP A 273 4.52 20.37 11.75
CA ASP A 273 5.52 19.32 11.79
C ASP A 273 5.70 18.61 10.44
N SER A 274 4.78 18.79 9.49
CA SER A 274 4.82 18.12 8.18
C SER A 274 5.92 18.63 7.24
N ALA A 275 6.66 19.70 7.60
CA ALA A 275 7.74 20.30 6.81
C ALA A 275 7.33 20.60 5.37
N GLU A 276 6.18 21.27 5.21
CA GLU A 276 5.61 21.57 3.90
C GLU A 276 6.48 22.52 3.08
N ASP A 277 7.09 23.48 3.75
CA ASP A 277 7.97 24.50 3.17
C ASP A 277 9.27 23.93 2.57
N THR A 278 9.79 22.84 3.13
CA THR A 278 11.03 22.22 2.67
C THR A 278 10.83 20.90 1.94
N GLY A 279 9.74 20.20 2.19
CA GLY A 279 9.49 18.83 1.72
C GLY A 279 10.35 17.77 2.41
N ASP A 280 11.06 18.14 3.50
CA ASP A 280 12.04 17.27 4.18
C ASP A 280 11.38 16.09 4.93
N TYR A 281 12.05 14.95 4.90
CA TYR A 281 11.75 13.79 5.75
C TYR A 281 12.33 14.02 7.15
N ASN A 282 11.49 14.41 8.10
CA ASN A 282 11.84 14.71 9.49
C ASN A 282 11.34 13.65 10.49
N ALA A 283 11.33 13.98 11.79
CA ALA A 283 10.88 13.07 12.86
C ALA A 283 9.37 12.75 12.76
N TYR A 284 8.54 13.70 12.36
CA TYR A 284 7.12 13.54 12.13
C TYR A 284 6.85 12.42 11.10
N TRP A 285 7.54 12.46 9.98
CA TRP A 285 7.45 11.45 8.94
C TRP A 285 8.07 10.11 9.33
N ALA A 286 9.15 10.16 10.14
CA ALA A 286 9.81 8.95 10.63
C ALA A 286 8.91 8.11 11.56
N GLU A 287 8.04 8.74 12.32
CA GLU A 287 7.02 8.08 13.16
C GLU A 287 5.96 7.36 12.29
N ARG A 288 5.67 7.91 11.13
CA ARG A 288 4.65 7.46 10.16
C ARG A 288 5.21 6.62 9.02
N ASP A 289 6.45 6.17 9.13
CA ASP A 289 7.10 5.24 8.21
C ASP A 289 7.23 3.87 8.89
N TYR A 290 6.20 3.04 8.72
CA TYR A 290 6.07 1.74 9.38
C TYR A 290 7.17 0.75 8.98
N ARG A 291 7.79 0.94 7.80
CA ARG A 291 8.94 0.15 7.33
C ARG A 291 10.14 0.24 8.25
N ARG A 292 10.26 1.32 9.02
CA ARG A 292 11.36 1.52 9.98
C ARG A 292 11.31 0.55 11.15
N SER A 293 10.16 -0.05 11.40
CA SER A 293 9.95 -1.01 12.49
C SER A 293 9.59 -2.41 11.99
N VAL A 294 9.94 -2.72 10.73
CA VAL A 294 9.64 -4.02 10.11
C VAL A 294 10.26 -5.19 10.87
N GLU A 295 11.35 -4.97 11.61
CA GLU A 295 11.98 -6.00 12.45
C GLU A 295 11.10 -6.43 13.64
N GLN A 296 10.08 -5.64 13.97
CA GLN A 296 9.11 -5.99 15.02
C GLN A 296 7.93 -6.79 14.48
N VAL A 297 7.69 -6.80 13.15
CA VAL A 297 6.55 -7.48 12.54
C VAL A 297 6.62 -8.98 12.81
N ARG A 298 5.57 -9.49 13.47
CA ARG A 298 5.39 -10.91 13.82
C ARG A 298 4.26 -11.55 13.01
N ALA A 299 3.29 -10.74 12.60
CA ALA A 299 2.15 -11.15 11.81
C ALA A 299 2.57 -11.55 10.39
N SER A 300 1.92 -12.55 9.83
CA SER A 300 1.99 -12.81 8.40
C SER A 300 1.26 -11.71 7.59
N VAL A 301 1.58 -11.56 6.31
CA VAL A 301 1.04 -10.47 5.50
C VAL A 301 0.54 -10.96 4.15
N LEU A 302 -0.75 -10.76 3.86
CA LEU A 302 -1.32 -10.90 2.52
C LEU A 302 -1.51 -9.51 1.92
N VAL A 303 -0.57 -9.07 1.09
CA VAL A 303 -0.65 -7.77 0.40
C VAL A 303 -1.54 -7.88 -0.82
N ALA A 304 -2.45 -6.92 -1.02
CA ALA A 304 -3.21 -6.76 -2.26
C ALA A 304 -3.07 -5.32 -2.77
N HIS A 305 -2.87 -5.12 -4.10
CA HIS A 305 -2.65 -3.77 -4.64
C HIS A 305 -2.95 -3.68 -6.14
N GLY A 306 -3.61 -2.60 -6.56
CA GLY A 306 -3.77 -2.28 -7.98
C GLY A 306 -2.48 -1.70 -8.58
N VAL A 307 -1.99 -2.24 -9.69
CA VAL A 307 -0.75 -1.73 -10.30
C VAL A 307 -0.92 -0.35 -10.93
N ASN A 308 -2.16 0.06 -11.18
CA ASN A 308 -2.50 1.38 -11.69
C ASN A 308 -3.08 2.30 -10.60
N ASP A 309 -2.87 1.98 -9.33
CA ASP A 309 -3.28 2.83 -8.22
C ASP A 309 -2.53 4.17 -8.25
N LEU A 310 -3.27 5.25 -8.56
CA LEU A 310 -2.75 6.62 -8.61
C LEU A 310 -2.92 7.34 -7.27
N ASN A 311 -3.72 6.79 -6.37
CA ASN A 311 -3.91 7.33 -5.03
C ASN A 311 -2.82 6.84 -4.08
N VAL A 312 -2.78 5.54 -3.78
CA VAL A 312 -1.72 4.91 -3.00
C VAL A 312 -0.75 4.23 -3.96
N THR A 313 0.25 4.96 -4.44
CA THR A 313 1.12 4.47 -5.50
C THR A 313 1.83 3.17 -5.14
N THR A 314 2.10 2.35 -6.13
CA THR A 314 2.67 1.00 -5.97
C THR A 314 4.05 0.95 -5.28
N GLY A 315 4.73 2.08 -5.17
CA GLY A 315 5.92 2.21 -4.35
C GLY A 315 5.69 1.89 -2.87
N GLN A 316 4.43 2.01 -2.39
CA GLN A 316 4.05 1.69 -1.03
C GLN A 316 4.13 0.18 -0.76
N PHE A 317 3.44 -0.63 -1.57
CA PHE A 317 3.47 -2.07 -1.39
C PHE A 317 4.86 -2.65 -1.69
N ALA A 318 5.54 -2.16 -2.73
CA ALA A 318 6.80 -2.75 -3.16
C ALA A 318 7.89 -2.65 -2.09
N ARG A 319 8.07 -1.47 -1.48
CA ARG A 319 9.04 -1.28 -0.40
C ARG A 319 8.66 -2.03 0.87
N TRP A 320 7.37 -2.16 1.16
CA TRP A 320 6.89 -2.98 2.27
C TRP A 320 7.16 -4.45 2.01
N TRP A 321 6.86 -4.95 0.81
CA TRP A 321 7.13 -6.31 0.37
C TRP A 321 8.61 -6.70 0.48
N ASP A 322 9.51 -5.81 0.03
CA ASP A 322 10.96 -6.01 0.12
C ASP A 322 11.42 -6.03 1.59
N ALA A 323 10.94 -5.08 2.40
CA ALA A 323 11.28 -5.02 3.83
C ALA A 323 10.81 -6.27 4.60
N LEU A 324 9.62 -6.79 4.30
CA LEU A 324 9.11 -8.05 4.84
C LEU A 324 9.95 -9.25 4.37
N ALA A 325 10.43 -9.23 3.11
CA ALA A 325 11.29 -10.26 2.56
C ALA A 325 12.61 -10.37 3.31
N ASP A 326 13.25 -9.23 3.55
CA ASP A 326 14.54 -9.13 4.27
C ASP A 326 14.44 -9.70 5.70
N ARG A 327 13.25 -9.70 6.28
CA ARG A 327 12.96 -10.26 7.60
C ARG A 327 12.33 -11.65 7.58
N GLN A 328 12.19 -12.22 6.38
CA GLN A 328 11.59 -13.55 6.18
C GLN A 328 10.17 -13.68 6.76
N VAL A 329 9.43 -12.58 6.81
CA VAL A 329 8.03 -12.58 7.24
C VAL A 329 7.21 -13.43 6.25
N PRO A 330 6.39 -14.38 6.74
CA PRO A 330 5.48 -15.12 5.89
C PRO A 330 4.53 -14.16 5.15
N ARG A 331 4.52 -14.23 3.81
CA ARG A 331 3.78 -13.26 3.02
C ARG A 331 3.27 -13.83 1.70
N ARG A 332 2.16 -13.24 1.19
CA ARG A 332 1.61 -13.45 -0.15
C ARG A 332 1.21 -12.11 -0.77
N LEU A 333 1.05 -12.10 -2.09
CA LEU A 333 0.78 -10.89 -2.87
C LEU A 333 -0.32 -11.15 -3.91
N TRP A 334 -1.26 -10.21 -4.00
CA TRP A 334 -2.18 -10.05 -5.12
C TRP A 334 -1.92 -8.72 -5.81
N LEU A 335 -1.67 -8.76 -7.13
CA LEU A 335 -1.58 -7.56 -7.98
C LEU A 335 -2.61 -7.66 -9.11
N TYR A 336 -3.35 -6.59 -9.32
CA TYR A 336 -4.40 -6.50 -10.35
C TYR A 336 -4.26 -5.21 -11.14
N GLN A 337 -4.85 -5.17 -12.36
CA GLN A 337 -4.68 -4.05 -13.29
C GLN A 337 -5.56 -2.84 -12.98
N ALA A 338 -6.52 -2.95 -12.08
CA ALA A 338 -7.32 -1.82 -11.61
C ALA A 338 -6.47 -0.76 -10.87
N GLY A 339 -7.09 0.35 -10.53
CA GLY A 339 -6.54 1.42 -9.71
C GLY A 339 -6.67 1.15 -8.21
N HIS A 340 -7.20 2.15 -7.47
CA HIS A 340 -7.36 2.09 -6.01
C HIS A 340 -8.60 1.30 -5.60
N GLU A 341 -8.70 0.03 -6.02
CA GLU A 341 -9.86 -0.83 -5.77
C GLU A 341 -9.58 -1.94 -4.78
N ASP A 342 -10.67 -2.58 -4.28
CA ASP A 342 -10.60 -3.79 -3.48
C ASP A 342 -10.62 -5.01 -4.41
N PRO A 343 -9.85 -6.07 -4.16
CA PRO A 343 -9.95 -7.30 -4.94
C PRO A 343 -11.37 -7.92 -4.94
N PHE A 344 -12.21 -7.60 -3.95
CA PHE A 344 -13.62 -7.97 -3.92
C PHE A 344 -14.39 -7.41 -5.13
N ASP A 345 -13.99 -6.26 -5.64
CA ASP A 345 -14.58 -5.62 -6.82
C ASP A 345 -13.88 -6.00 -8.14
N VAL A 346 -12.72 -6.67 -8.07
CA VAL A 346 -11.94 -7.07 -9.25
C VAL A 346 -12.13 -8.56 -9.57
N ARG A 347 -12.00 -9.43 -8.55
CA ARG A 347 -12.08 -10.89 -8.70
C ARG A 347 -12.70 -11.53 -7.46
N ARG A 348 -13.97 -11.25 -7.24
CA ARG A 348 -14.71 -11.46 -5.99
C ARG A 348 -14.61 -12.88 -5.44
N ALA A 349 -15.01 -13.89 -6.21
CA ALA A 349 -15.10 -15.26 -5.75
C ALA A 349 -13.75 -15.83 -5.29
N GLU A 350 -12.71 -15.60 -6.09
CA GLU A 350 -11.36 -16.07 -5.78
C GLU A 350 -10.74 -15.29 -4.63
N TRP A 351 -11.08 -14.01 -4.49
CA TRP A 351 -10.63 -13.21 -3.36
C TRP A 351 -11.23 -13.69 -2.04
N VAL A 352 -12.56 -13.90 -1.99
CA VAL A 352 -13.22 -14.45 -0.81
C VAL A 352 -12.68 -15.83 -0.44
N ALA A 353 -12.48 -16.71 -1.43
CA ALA A 353 -11.87 -18.01 -1.21
C ALA A 353 -10.42 -17.90 -0.69
N THR A 354 -9.64 -16.95 -1.21
CA THR A 354 -8.27 -16.67 -0.74
C THR A 354 -8.27 -16.20 0.71
N LEU A 355 -9.11 -15.23 1.05
CA LEU A 355 -9.24 -14.72 2.43
C LEU A 355 -9.67 -15.83 3.39
N HIS A 356 -10.63 -16.65 3.00
CA HIS A 356 -11.14 -17.75 3.82
C HIS A 356 -10.00 -18.73 4.16
N ARG A 357 -9.28 -19.22 3.16
CA ARG A 357 -8.13 -20.13 3.36
C ARG A 357 -7.00 -19.49 4.14
N TRP A 358 -6.75 -18.18 3.94
CA TRP A 358 -5.74 -17.41 4.64
C TRP A 358 -6.04 -17.29 6.14
N PHE A 359 -7.27 -16.90 6.50
CA PHE A 359 -7.68 -16.78 7.90
C PHE A 359 -7.83 -18.14 8.57
N ASP A 360 -8.33 -19.16 7.88
CA ASP A 360 -8.37 -20.53 8.38
C ASP A 360 -6.96 -21.04 8.77
N TYR A 361 -5.96 -20.77 7.96
CA TYR A 361 -4.58 -21.14 8.27
C TYR A 361 -4.02 -20.38 9.46
N TRP A 362 -4.12 -19.05 9.45
CA TRP A 362 -3.45 -18.22 10.44
C TRP A 362 -4.24 -18.07 11.74
N LEU A 363 -5.57 -18.05 11.71
CA LEU A 363 -6.41 -17.80 12.87
C LEU A 363 -6.99 -19.10 13.48
N GLN A 364 -7.39 -20.06 12.65
CA GLN A 364 -7.88 -21.36 13.13
C GLN A 364 -6.77 -22.41 13.23
N GLY A 365 -5.62 -22.18 12.59
CA GLY A 365 -4.48 -23.10 12.61
C GLY A 365 -4.66 -24.31 11.69
N LEU A 366 -5.49 -24.20 10.65
CA LEU A 366 -5.78 -25.31 9.74
C LEU A 366 -4.65 -25.51 8.72
N PRO A 367 -4.11 -26.71 8.56
CA PRO A 367 -3.00 -26.99 7.64
C PRO A 367 -3.46 -27.12 6.18
N ASN A 368 -4.21 -26.14 5.66
CA ASN A 368 -4.83 -26.15 4.32
C ASN A 368 -3.86 -25.90 3.15
N GLY A 369 -2.58 -25.80 3.41
CA GLY A 369 -1.56 -25.71 2.37
C GLY A 369 -1.36 -24.33 1.75
N VAL A 370 -2.12 -23.29 2.13
CA VAL A 370 -2.05 -21.95 1.53
C VAL A 370 -0.63 -21.38 1.49
N MET A 371 0.22 -21.69 2.46
CA MET A 371 1.63 -21.24 2.50
C MET A 371 2.58 -22.04 1.61
N ARG A 372 2.14 -23.12 0.97
CA ARG A 372 2.92 -23.89 -0.01
C ARG A 372 2.62 -23.49 -1.45
N GLU A 373 1.58 -22.73 -1.67
CA GLU A 373 1.19 -22.18 -2.97
C GLU A 373 2.17 -21.09 -3.45
N PRO A 374 2.15 -20.75 -4.74
CA PRO A 374 2.86 -19.59 -5.27
C PRO A 374 2.54 -18.33 -4.45
N ARG A 375 3.57 -17.53 -4.14
CA ARG A 375 3.39 -16.35 -3.28
C ARG A 375 2.68 -15.20 -3.95
N ALA A 376 2.73 -15.11 -5.27
CA ALA A 376 2.19 -13.98 -6.00
C ALA A 376 1.16 -14.43 -7.03
N THR A 377 -0.03 -13.86 -6.94
CA THR A 377 -1.14 -13.95 -7.90
C THR A 377 -1.24 -12.61 -8.60
N LEU A 378 -1.09 -12.58 -9.93
CA LEU A 378 -1.00 -11.35 -10.70
C LEU A 378 -1.93 -11.38 -11.90
N GLU A 379 -2.59 -10.27 -12.12
CA GLU A 379 -3.23 -9.95 -13.39
C GLU A 379 -2.21 -9.25 -14.30
N THR A 380 -1.78 -9.92 -15.36
CA THR A 380 -0.72 -9.45 -16.28
C THR A 380 -1.25 -8.71 -17.51
N ALA A 381 -2.53 -8.86 -17.79
CA ALA A 381 -3.33 -8.12 -18.75
C ALA A 381 -4.80 -8.24 -18.33
N PRO A 382 -5.74 -7.42 -18.85
CA PRO A 382 -7.14 -7.48 -18.47
C PRO A 382 -7.70 -8.91 -18.49
N GLY A 383 -8.17 -9.40 -17.34
CA GLY A 383 -8.70 -10.76 -17.15
C GLY A 383 -7.67 -11.90 -17.23
N VAL A 384 -6.37 -11.63 -17.44
CA VAL A 384 -5.32 -12.67 -17.59
C VAL A 384 -4.53 -12.80 -16.28
N TRP A 385 -4.86 -13.82 -15.51
CA TRP A 385 -4.27 -14.08 -14.20
C TRP A 385 -3.19 -15.17 -14.26
N THR A 386 -2.11 -14.94 -13.52
CA THR A 386 -1.00 -15.88 -13.38
C THR A 386 -0.58 -16.03 -11.92
N GLU A 387 -0.09 -17.21 -11.59
CA GLU A 387 0.52 -17.47 -10.29
C GLU A 387 2.02 -17.68 -10.47
N GLN A 388 2.82 -17.09 -9.58
CA GLN A 388 4.28 -17.24 -9.61
C GLN A 388 4.88 -17.34 -8.22
N ARG A 389 6.04 -17.97 -8.17
CA ARG A 389 6.68 -18.33 -6.89
C ARG A 389 6.97 -17.12 -5.99
N ASP A 390 7.28 -15.97 -6.55
CA ASP A 390 7.56 -14.73 -5.79
C ASP A 390 7.42 -13.50 -6.70
N TRP A 391 7.45 -12.30 -6.13
CA TRP A 391 7.53 -11.04 -6.84
C TRP A 391 8.75 -10.24 -6.33
N PRO A 392 9.54 -9.57 -7.21
CA PRO A 392 9.44 -9.59 -8.67
C PRO A 392 9.53 -11.00 -9.27
N ALA A 393 9.08 -11.17 -10.53
CA ALA A 393 9.05 -12.46 -11.20
C ALA A 393 10.42 -13.17 -11.11
N PRO A 394 10.47 -14.47 -10.78
CA PRO A 394 11.74 -15.19 -10.68
C PRO A 394 12.57 -15.06 -11.97
N GLY A 395 13.86 -14.76 -11.82
CA GLY A 395 14.77 -14.51 -12.94
C GLY A 395 14.76 -13.08 -13.47
N THR A 396 14.07 -12.16 -12.81
CA THR A 396 14.16 -10.72 -13.09
C THR A 396 15.57 -10.21 -12.81
N ARG A 397 16.07 -9.36 -13.70
CA ARG A 397 17.39 -8.72 -13.61
C ARG A 397 17.25 -7.22 -13.89
N ASN A 398 18.01 -6.41 -13.18
CA ASN A 398 18.12 -4.99 -13.46
C ASN A 398 19.02 -4.77 -14.68
N VAL A 399 18.43 -4.34 -15.79
CA VAL A 399 19.12 -4.10 -17.06
C VAL A 399 19.33 -2.62 -17.26
N PRO A 400 20.59 -2.14 -17.40
CA PRO A 400 20.86 -0.76 -17.73
C PRO A 400 20.53 -0.52 -19.22
N VAL A 401 19.78 0.54 -19.49
CA VAL A 401 19.36 0.96 -20.83
C VAL A 401 19.91 2.35 -21.11
N ALA A 402 20.71 2.46 -22.16
CA ALA A 402 21.34 3.72 -22.53
C ALA A 402 20.36 4.68 -23.22
N LEU A 403 20.60 5.98 -23.07
CA LEU A 403 19.91 7.05 -23.75
C LEU A 403 20.76 7.53 -24.93
N GLY A 404 20.20 7.51 -26.13
CA GLY A 404 20.84 7.99 -27.36
C GLY A 404 20.30 9.34 -27.83
N ALA A 405 21.07 10.02 -28.67
CA ALA A 405 20.70 11.34 -29.18
C ALA A 405 19.50 11.32 -30.15
N GLY A 406 19.32 10.23 -30.91
CA GLY A 406 18.28 10.13 -31.93
C GLY A 406 18.41 11.16 -33.04
N ASP A 407 17.28 11.61 -33.56
CA ASP A 407 17.16 12.54 -34.71
C ASP A 407 17.15 14.05 -34.33
N GLY A 408 17.25 14.37 -33.05
CA GLY A 408 17.14 15.76 -32.59
C GLY A 408 15.79 16.06 -31.93
N THR A 409 14.71 15.45 -32.34
CA THR A 409 13.36 15.55 -31.75
C THR A 409 13.15 14.45 -30.71
N THR A 410 13.39 13.21 -31.14
CA THR A 410 13.22 12.02 -30.30
C THR A 410 14.58 11.36 -30.09
N GLY A 411 14.91 11.05 -28.83
CA GLY A 411 16.06 10.25 -28.47
C GLY A 411 15.81 8.76 -28.68
N THR A 412 16.88 7.94 -28.60
CA THR A 412 16.77 6.48 -28.65
C THR A 412 16.87 5.88 -27.25
N LEU A 413 16.14 4.78 -27.01
CA LEU A 413 16.18 4.00 -25.80
C LEU A 413 16.74 2.61 -26.13
N GLY A 414 17.87 2.25 -25.50
CA GLY A 414 18.61 1.04 -25.84
C GLY A 414 19.61 1.24 -26.99
N GLY A 415 20.35 0.18 -27.31
CA GLY A 415 21.42 0.22 -28.31
C GLY A 415 22.63 1.07 -27.89
N PRO A 416 23.41 1.61 -28.83
CA PRO A 416 24.52 2.48 -28.53
C PRO A 416 24.03 3.78 -27.89
N GLY A 417 24.45 4.02 -26.66
CA GLY A 417 24.16 5.28 -25.96
C GLY A 417 24.87 6.49 -26.58
N ALA A 418 24.41 7.68 -26.24
CA ALA A 418 25.12 8.91 -26.59
C ALA A 418 26.50 8.93 -25.93
N ARG A 419 27.44 9.67 -26.55
CA ARG A 419 28.75 9.97 -25.90
C ARG A 419 28.55 10.94 -24.73
N PRO A 420 29.39 10.85 -23.67
CA PRO A 420 29.42 11.87 -22.63
C PRO A 420 29.58 13.28 -23.21
N GLY A 421 28.79 14.23 -22.70
CA GLY A 421 28.77 15.61 -23.20
C GLY A 421 27.73 15.87 -24.31
N VAL A 422 27.02 14.86 -24.80
CA VAL A 422 25.83 15.08 -25.64
C VAL A 422 24.68 15.50 -24.74
N VAL A 423 24.29 16.77 -24.84
CA VAL A 423 23.31 17.41 -23.95
C VAL A 423 22.03 17.70 -24.70
N ARG A 424 20.90 17.41 -24.02
CA ARG A 424 19.57 17.89 -24.41
C ARG A 424 18.96 18.66 -23.25
N ALA A 425 18.09 19.60 -23.56
CA ALA A 425 17.45 20.43 -22.55
C ALA A 425 15.94 20.51 -22.80
N TYR A 426 15.20 20.74 -21.74
CA TYR A 426 13.76 21.00 -21.75
C TYR A 426 13.41 22.02 -20.68
N THR A 427 12.32 22.78 -20.91
CA THR A 427 11.82 23.81 -20.00
C THR A 427 10.39 23.45 -19.62
N ASP A 428 9.96 23.74 -18.39
CA ASP A 428 8.62 23.38 -17.94
C ASP A 428 7.52 24.10 -18.75
N GLU A 429 6.55 23.33 -19.19
CA GLU A 429 5.33 23.83 -19.87
C GLU A 429 4.06 23.44 -19.09
N SER A 430 4.21 22.93 -17.85
CA SER A 430 3.08 22.43 -17.03
C SER A 430 2.14 21.48 -17.77
N LEU A 431 2.73 20.59 -18.58
CA LEU A 431 1.97 19.66 -19.42
C LEU A 431 1.22 18.63 -18.55
N THR A 432 -0.05 18.41 -18.86
CA THR A 432 -0.80 17.28 -18.31
C THR A 432 -0.26 15.95 -18.79
N GLU A 433 -0.49 14.85 -18.07
CA GLU A 433 0.03 13.54 -18.47
C GLU A 433 -0.35 13.14 -19.92
N PRO A 434 -1.58 13.31 -20.40
CA PRO A 434 -1.88 13.08 -21.82
C PRO A 434 -1.00 13.91 -22.75
N GLN A 435 -0.79 15.18 -22.48
CA GLN A 435 0.08 16.04 -23.30
C GLN A 435 1.55 15.61 -23.26
N VAL A 436 1.98 15.05 -22.13
CA VAL A 436 3.35 14.56 -21.95
C VAL A 436 3.59 13.27 -22.75
N VAL A 437 2.61 12.37 -22.86
CA VAL A 437 2.83 11.02 -23.42
C VAL A 437 2.33 10.85 -24.86
N THR A 438 1.31 11.60 -25.29
CA THR A 438 0.80 11.50 -26.66
C THR A 438 1.78 12.07 -27.69
N GLU A 439 1.67 11.64 -28.96
CA GLU A 439 2.51 12.12 -30.05
C GLU A 439 4.00 12.09 -29.71
N PRO A 440 4.59 10.92 -29.39
CA PRO A 440 5.94 10.83 -28.84
C PRO A 440 7.03 11.34 -29.80
N THR A 441 6.76 11.45 -31.09
CA THR A 441 7.67 11.96 -32.12
C THR A 441 7.50 13.46 -32.39
N THR A 442 6.49 14.11 -31.82
CA THR A 442 6.30 15.56 -31.93
C THR A 442 7.15 16.29 -30.88
N ALA A 443 7.98 17.23 -31.33
CA ALA A 443 8.80 18.05 -30.46
C ALA A 443 7.94 18.95 -29.56
N ARG A 444 8.24 18.94 -28.24
CA ARG A 444 7.67 19.87 -27.25
C ARG A 444 8.79 20.36 -26.35
N ALA A 445 8.79 21.63 -26.02
CA ALA A 445 9.81 22.21 -25.16
C ALA A 445 9.76 21.65 -23.73
N GLY A 446 8.58 21.23 -23.24
CA GLY A 446 8.34 20.74 -21.88
C GLY A 446 8.75 19.30 -21.62
N ARG A 447 9.28 18.56 -22.60
CA ARG A 447 9.60 17.14 -22.42
C ARG A 447 10.80 16.68 -23.23
N LEU A 448 11.44 15.58 -22.80
CA LEU A 448 12.33 14.75 -23.63
C LEU A 448 11.74 13.36 -23.74
N VAL A 449 11.68 12.84 -24.97
CA VAL A 449 11.17 11.50 -25.28
C VAL A 449 12.30 10.65 -25.84
N PHE A 450 12.42 9.40 -25.35
CA PHE A 450 13.35 8.39 -25.83
C PHE A 450 12.56 7.12 -26.17
N LEU A 451 12.69 6.61 -27.39
CA LEU A 451 11.97 5.44 -27.88
C LEU A 451 12.91 4.28 -28.18
N SER A 452 12.49 3.06 -27.83
CA SER A 452 13.13 1.84 -28.31
C SER A 452 12.77 1.56 -29.77
N GLY A 453 13.40 0.60 -30.40
CA GLY A 453 12.85 -0.05 -31.58
C GLY A 453 11.63 -0.92 -31.21
N ALA A 454 10.86 -1.35 -32.21
CA ALA A 454 9.76 -2.27 -31.98
C ALA A 454 10.27 -3.59 -31.37
N LEU A 455 9.62 -4.05 -30.31
CA LEU A 455 9.98 -5.28 -29.61
C LEU A 455 9.88 -6.48 -30.55
N THR A 456 10.94 -7.29 -30.63
CA THR A 456 10.96 -8.50 -31.47
C THR A 456 10.34 -9.72 -30.78
N ALA A 457 10.14 -9.63 -29.48
CA ALA A 457 9.50 -10.64 -28.62
C ALA A 457 8.83 -9.94 -27.42
N PRO A 458 7.87 -10.57 -26.76
CA PRO A 458 7.27 -10.01 -25.56
C PRO A 458 8.33 -9.66 -24.51
N LEU A 459 8.19 -8.48 -23.88
CA LEU A 459 9.08 -7.98 -22.82
C LEU A 459 8.30 -7.91 -21.51
N ARG A 460 8.70 -8.68 -20.51
CA ARG A 460 8.14 -8.55 -19.16
C ARG A 460 9.00 -7.63 -18.30
N ILE A 461 8.35 -6.61 -17.75
CA ILE A 461 8.88 -5.74 -16.70
C ILE A 461 8.23 -6.18 -15.39
N SER A 462 9.03 -6.52 -14.36
CA SER A 462 8.53 -6.95 -13.05
C SER A 462 9.43 -6.36 -11.95
N GLY A 463 8.93 -5.40 -11.20
CA GLY A 463 9.68 -4.72 -10.14
C GLY A 463 9.69 -3.19 -10.26
N THR A 464 10.70 -2.54 -9.69
CA THR A 464 10.81 -1.08 -9.57
C THR A 464 11.87 -0.54 -10.54
N PRO A 465 11.50 0.09 -11.66
CA PRO A 465 12.44 0.76 -12.55
C PRO A 465 13.03 2.02 -11.90
N SER A 466 14.16 2.50 -12.41
CA SER A 466 14.75 3.78 -11.97
C SER A 466 15.48 4.50 -13.09
N VAL A 467 15.44 5.83 -13.06
CA VAL A 467 16.17 6.67 -14.01
C VAL A 467 17.26 7.43 -13.29
N ARG A 468 18.51 7.23 -13.68
CA ARG A 468 19.65 8.00 -13.20
C ARG A 468 20.01 9.04 -14.26
N LEU A 469 19.91 10.31 -13.91
CA LEU A 469 20.16 11.44 -14.79
C LEU A 469 21.39 12.23 -14.35
N ARG A 470 22.19 12.66 -15.31
CA ARG A 470 23.22 13.67 -15.13
C ARG A 470 22.67 15.00 -15.62
N ILE A 471 22.27 15.88 -14.69
CA ILE A 471 21.55 17.12 -14.97
C ILE A 471 22.32 18.37 -14.59
N ARG A 472 21.99 19.46 -15.25
CA ARG A 472 22.29 20.83 -14.86
C ARG A 472 21.00 21.64 -14.96
N VAL A 473 20.68 22.38 -13.92
CA VAL A 473 19.44 23.17 -13.82
C VAL A 473 19.85 24.64 -13.60
N ASP A 474 19.17 25.58 -14.22
CA ASP A 474 19.41 27.00 -14.11
C ASP A 474 18.74 27.66 -12.88
N ARG A 475 18.09 26.85 -12.03
CA ARG A 475 17.44 27.26 -10.79
C ARG A 475 17.98 26.47 -9.60
N PRO A 476 17.78 26.93 -8.36
CA PRO A 476 18.21 26.22 -7.15
C PRO A 476 17.51 24.86 -6.96
N THR A 477 16.31 24.69 -7.49
CA THR A 477 15.60 23.41 -7.58
C THR A 477 14.60 23.42 -8.73
N THR A 478 14.04 22.26 -9.03
CA THR A 478 12.89 22.05 -9.92
C THR A 478 12.27 20.69 -9.65
N ALA A 479 11.01 20.52 -10.03
CA ALA A 479 10.40 19.20 -10.11
C ALA A 479 11.04 18.40 -11.25
N LEU A 480 11.23 17.10 -11.03
CA LEU A 480 11.63 16.14 -12.06
C LEU A 480 10.61 15.00 -12.08
N SER A 481 10.06 14.70 -13.23
CA SER A 481 9.19 13.56 -13.43
C SER A 481 9.66 12.68 -14.59
N ALA A 482 9.41 11.38 -14.46
CA ALA A 482 9.72 10.43 -15.51
C ALA A 482 8.60 9.39 -15.64
N ARG A 483 8.32 8.95 -16.86
CA ARG A 483 7.32 7.93 -17.18
C ARG A 483 7.90 6.88 -18.11
N LEU A 484 7.54 5.61 -17.87
CA LEU A 484 7.65 4.57 -18.88
C LEU A 484 6.31 4.38 -19.55
N VAL A 485 6.31 4.36 -20.87
CA VAL A 485 5.10 4.29 -21.71
C VAL A 485 5.24 3.13 -22.68
N ASP A 486 4.20 2.32 -22.75
CA ASP A 486 4.03 1.29 -23.76
C ASP A 486 3.28 1.90 -24.95
N TYR A 487 3.97 2.07 -26.07
CA TYR A 487 3.38 2.53 -27.34
C TYR A 487 3.10 1.31 -28.22
N GLY A 488 1.83 1.07 -28.47
CA GLY A 488 1.31 -0.04 -29.24
C GLY A 488 -0.15 -0.30 -28.91
N THR A 489 -0.91 -0.75 -29.88
CA THR A 489 -2.34 -1.01 -29.73
C THR A 489 -2.57 -2.23 -28.87
N ALA A 490 -3.26 -2.05 -27.74
CA ALA A 490 -3.66 -3.13 -26.83
C ALA A 490 -4.94 -2.77 -26.07
N GLU A 491 -5.65 -3.79 -25.63
CA GLU A 491 -6.72 -3.64 -24.65
C GLU A 491 -6.11 -3.35 -23.27
N ARG A 492 -6.59 -2.32 -22.60
CA ARG A 492 -6.09 -1.88 -21.27
C ARG A 492 -7.22 -1.48 -20.35
N ILE A 493 -7.04 -1.70 -19.06
CA ILE A 493 -7.94 -1.20 -18.03
C ILE A 493 -7.95 0.33 -18.06
N GLN A 494 -9.14 0.91 -17.99
CA GLN A 494 -9.36 2.37 -17.97
C GLN A 494 -9.36 2.88 -16.52
N TYR A 495 -8.25 2.69 -15.81
CA TYR A 495 -8.12 2.98 -14.37
C TYR A 495 -8.37 4.45 -13.98
N ARG A 496 -8.36 5.37 -14.93
CA ARG A 496 -8.75 6.77 -14.68
C ARG A 496 -10.25 6.99 -14.67
N SER A 497 -11.03 5.97 -15.02
CA SER A 497 -12.49 5.99 -14.95
C SER A 497 -12.91 5.00 -13.88
N SER A 498 -13.46 5.49 -12.78
CA SER A 498 -13.90 4.69 -11.63
C SER A 498 -12.89 3.60 -11.24
N GLU A 499 -11.61 3.96 -11.13
CA GLU A 499 -10.49 3.07 -10.80
C GLU A 499 -10.39 1.83 -11.71
N GLY A 500 -11.05 1.83 -12.87
CA GLY A 500 -11.07 0.73 -13.83
C GLY A 500 -12.17 -0.30 -13.60
N VAL A 501 -13.11 -0.03 -12.70
CA VAL A 501 -14.21 -0.94 -12.35
C VAL A 501 -15.54 -0.22 -12.51
N ARG A 502 -16.54 -0.89 -13.07
CA ARG A 502 -17.93 -0.41 -13.14
C ARG A 502 -18.88 -1.32 -12.38
N THR A 503 -19.83 -0.72 -11.71
CA THR A 503 -20.93 -1.42 -11.02
C THR A 503 -21.98 -1.90 -12.02
N LEU A 504 -22.46 -3.13 -11.85
CA LEU A 504 -23.49 -3.74 -12.66
C LEU A 504 -24.87 -3.59 -12.01
N ALA A 505 -25.92 -3.95 -12.75
CA ALA A 505 -27.30 -3.98 -12.23
C ALA A 505 -27.60 -5.26 -11.43
N THR A 506 -26.80 -6.29 -11.59
CA THR A 506 -26.92 -7.58 -10.88
C THR A 506 -26.26 -7.51 -9.51
N GLU A 507 -26.64 -8.43 -8.64
CA GLU A 507 -26.10 -8.56 -7.27
C GLU A 507 -25.71 -10.01 -7.00
N SER A 508 -24.72 -10.19 -6.14
CA SER A 508 -24.36 -11.49 -5.56
C SER A 508 -24.26 -11.39 -4.04
N CYS A 509 -24.66 -12.45 -3.34
CA CYS A 509 -24.71 -12.47 -1.88
C CYS A 509 -23.59 -13.32 -1.30
N TRP A 510 -22.95 -12.84 -0.23
CA TRP A 510 -21.73 -13.40 0.34
C TRP A 510 -21.88 -13.60 1.85
N GLY A 511 -22.28 -14.79 2.25
CA GLY A 511 -22.50 -15.15 3.64
C GLY A 511 -23.98 -15.30 4.01
N GLU A 512 -24.27 -15.26 5.30
CA GLU A 512 -25.64 -15.31 5.82
C GLU A 512 -26.20 -13.91 6.00
N SER A 513 -27.52 -13.78 5.85
CA SER A 513 -28.22 -12.49 5.90
C SER A 513 -29.11 -12.35 7.14
N THR A 514 -29.46 -11.10 7.44
CA THR A 514 -30.55 -10.74 8.36
C THR A 514 -31.49 -9.75 7.67
N VAL A 515 -32.58 -9.35 8.34
CA VAL A 515 -33.48 -8.31 7.84
C VAL A 515 -32.76 -6.95 7.68
N ALA A 516 -31.78 -6.67 8.53
CA ALA A 516 -31.02 -5.42 8.52
C ALA A 516 -29.80 -5.47 7.58
N ASP A 517 -29.34 -6.66 7.25
CA ASP A 517 -28.15 -6.89 6.44
C ASP A 517 -28.37 -8.09 5.51
N ASP A 518 -28.57 -7.82 4.24
CA ASP A 518 -28.90 -8.84 3.23
C ASP A 518 -27.66 -9.60 2.71
N ALA A 519 -26.45 -9.16 3.07
CA ALA A 519 -25.17 -9.71 2.60
C ALA A 519 -25.00 -9.65 1.07
N CYS A 520 -25.76 -8.82 0.36
CA CYS A 520 -25.77 -8.74 -1.09
C CYS A 520 -25.09 -7.45 -1.57
N TYR A 521 -24.27 -7.60 -2.59
CA TYR A 521 -23.44 -6.53 -3.15
C TYR A 521 -23.59 -6.49 -4.65
N ARG A 522 -23.59 -5.28 -5.22
CA ARG A 522 -23.60 -5.08 -6.67
C ARG A 522 -22.42 -5.80 -7.30
N ASP A 523 -22.69 -6.56 -8.34
CA ASP A 523 -21.62 -7.15 -9.14
C ASP A 523 -20.84 -6.06 -9.87
N THR A 524 -19.61 -6.36 -10.18
CA THR A 524 -18.67 -5.43 -10.82
C THR A 524 -18.07 -6.05 -12.06
N ALA A 525 -17.54 -5.21 -12.94
CA ALA A 525 -16.77 -5.64 -14.10
C ALA A 525 -15.70 -4.60 -14.43
N GLU A 526 -14.59 -5.05 -14.97
CA GLU A 526 -13.53 -4.18 -15.45
C GLU A 526 -14.01 -3.26 -16.58
N ILE A 527 -13.49 -2.04 -16.59
CA ILE A 527 -13.64 -1.09 -17.71
C ILE A 527 -12.41 -1.22 -18.58
N THR A 528 -12.55 -1.76 -19.79
CA THR A 528 -11.45 -1.89 -20.75
C THR A 528 -11.68 -1.07 -21.99
N ALA A 529 -10.60 -0.67 -22.65
CA ALA A 529 -10.63 -0.07 -23.99
C ALA A 529 -9.36 -0.41 -24.76
N VAL A 530 -9.48 -0.46 -26.08
CA VAL A 530 -8.33 -0.55 -26.97
C VAL A 530 -7.72 0.83 -27.11
N THR A 531 -6.45 0.98 -26.73
CA THR A 531 -5.71 2.24 -26.78
C THR A 531 -4.38 2.04 -27.51
N ASP A 532 -3.83 3.12 -28.09
CA ASP A 532 -2.56 3.11 -28.84
C ASP A 532 -1.33 3.25 -27.93
N HIS A 533 -1.51 3.60 -26.68
CA HIS A 533 -0.46 3.66 -25.66
C HIS A 533 -1.01 3.45 -24.26
N GLY A 534 -0.10 3.17 -23.32
CA GLY A 534 -0.41 3.11 -21.89
C GLY A 534 0.79 3.51 -21.03
N VAL A 535 0.55 4.33 -19.99
CA VAL A 535 1.59 4.67 -19.02
C VAL A 535 1.76 3.51 -18.06
N LEU A 536 2.91 2.84 -18.12
CA LEU A 536 3.22 1.71 -17.25
C LEU A 536 3.53 2.17 -15.83
N THR A 537 4.44 3.12 -15.71
CA THR A 537 4.85 3.62 -14.41
C THR A 537 5.39 5.03 -14.48
N ARG A 538 5.44 5.69 -13.34
CA ARG A 538 5.91 7.06 -13.18
C ARG A 538 6.68 7.25 -11.87
N GLY A 539 7.46 8.33 -11.81
CA GLY A 539 8.17 8.70 -10.58
C GLY A 539 8.55 10.17 -10.59
N TRP A 540 8.77 10.71 -9.39
CA TRP A 540 9.00 12.13 -9.16
C TRP A 540 10.16 12.36 -8.19
N LEU A 541 10.75 13.54 -8.26
CA LEU A 541 11.81 14.00 -7.34
C LEU A 541 11.88 15.53 -7.35
N ASP A 542 11.93 16.16 -6.20
CA ASP A 542 12.48 17.51 -6.09
C ASP A 542 14.01 17.47 -6.27
N ALA A 543 14.51 18.18 -7.24
CA ALA A 543 15.94 18.19 -7.58
C ALA A 543 16.83 18.65 -6.40
N ALA A 544 16.32 19.47 -5.50
CA ALA A 544 17.03 19.86 -4.28
C ALA A 544 17.20 18.71 -3.29
N HIS A 545 16.39 17.64 -3.41
CA HIS A 545 16.52 16.43 -2.60
C HIS A 545 17.43 15.34 -3.23
N HIS A 546 18.27 15.71 -4.19
CA HIS A 546 19.15 14.77 -4.90
C HIS A 546 20.12 14.00 -4.01
N ARG A 547 20.48 14.53 -2.83
CA ARG A 547 21.45 13.94 -1.90
C ARG A 547 20.78 13.17 -0.77
N SER A 548 19.68 13.69 -0.27
CA SER A 548 18.97 13.15 0.88
C SER A 548 17.53 13.66 0.88
N LEU A 549 16.59 12.82 1.34
CA LEU A 549 15.24 13.28 1.63
C LEU A 549 15.11 14.01 2.97
N ARG A 550 16.17 14.00 3.81
CA ARG A 550 16.16 14.60 5.15
C ARG A 550 16.48 16.09 5.17
N PHE A 551 17.02 16.61 4.09
CA PHE A 551 17.38 18.01 3.95
C PHE A 551 17.51 18.40 2.49
N THR A 552 17.09 19.61 2.19
CA THR A 552 17.28 20.22 0.88
C THR A 552 18.77 20.56 0.65
N SER A 553 19.22 20.38 -0.59
CA SER A 553 20.56 20.76 -1.07
C SER A 553 20.39 21.54 -2.37
N PRO A 554 20.20 22.88 -2.31
CA PRO A 554 19.97 23.69 -3.50
C PRO A 554 21.04 23.50 -4.57
N LEU A 555 20.59 23.40 -5.82
CA LEU A 555 21.48 23.29 -6.97
C LEU A 555 22.13 24.61 -7.28
N ARG A 556 23.35 24.57 -7.83
CA ARG A 556 24.05 25.75 -8.39
C ARG A 556 23.89 25.70 -9.91
N PRO A 557 23.43 26.77 -10.56
CA PRO A 557 23.07 26.77 -11.98
C PRO A 557 24.15 26.25 -12.92
N ASP A 558 25.42 26.52 -12.64
CA ASP A 558 26.53 26.12 -13.52
C ASP A 558 27.13 24.74 -13.23
N ARG A 559 26.49 23.96 -12.33
CA ARG A 559 27.04 22.66 -11.92
C ARG A 559 26.19 21.51 -12.41
N TRP A 560 26.90 20.44 -12.76
CA TRP A 560 26.30 19.16 -13.07
C TRP A 560 26.07 18.31 -11.80
N TYR A 561 24.89 17.72 -11.69
CA TYR A 561 24.51 16.83 -10.59
C TYR A 561 24.07 15.47 -11.14
N THR A 562 24.21 14.43 -10.33
CA THR A 562 23.62 13.14 -10.63
C THR A 562 22.44 12.93 -9.70
N VAL A 563 21.28 12.70 -10.26
CA VAL A 563 20.03 12.42 -9.55
C VAL A 563 19.53 11.05 -9.91
N THR A 564 18.79 10.42 -9.00
CA THR A 564 18.14 9.13 -9.25
C THR A 564 16.66 9.22 -8.91
N LEU A 565 15.82 8.99 -9.90
CA LEU A 565 14.37 8.89 -9.77
C LEU A 565 13.98 7.40 -9.78
N PRO A 566 13.63 6.79 -8.66
CA PRO A 566 12.91 5.53 -8.70
C PRO A 566 11.50 5.79 -9.25
N LEU A 567 11.06 4.92 -10.15
CA LEU A 567 9.68 4.91 -10.60
C LEU A 567 8.84 4.04 -9.65
N ASN A 568 7.53 4.08 -9.79
CA ASN A 568 6.67 3.18 -9.05
C ASN A 568 6.86 1.73 -9.54
N ALA A 569 6.63 0.77 -8.68
CA ALA A 569 6.73 -0.64 -9.03
C ALA A 569 5.66 -1.03 -10.06
N TYR A 570 5.98 -1.97 -10.94
CA TYR A 570 5.06 -2.41 -11.98
C TYR A 570 5.30 -3.88 -12.35
N ASP A 571 4.26 -4.54 -12.84
CA ASP A 571 4.36 -5.86 -13.46
C ASP A 571 3.48 -5.90 -14.70
N ALA A 572 4.09 -6.06 -15.86
CA ALA A 572 3.37 -6.18 -17.13
C ALA A 572 4.20 -6.89 -18.18
N VAL A 573 3.51 -7.42 -19.19
CA VAL A 573 4.10 -8.02 -20.39
C VAL A 573 3.75 -7.12 -21.58
N LEU A 574 4.75 -6.47 -22.16
CA LEU A 574 4.60 -5.71 -23.39
C LEU A 574 4.65 -6.68 -24.58
N PRO A 575 3.68 -6.65 -25.51
CA PRO A 575 3.68 -7.51 -26.67
C PRO A 575 4.85 -7.25 -27.65
N ALA A 576 5.17 -8.22 -28.48
CA ALA A 576 6.02 -7.99 -29.64
C ALA A 576 5.39 -6.96 -30.58
N GLY A 577 6.21 -6.14 -31.21
CA GLY A 577 5.77 -5.04 -32.08
C GLY A 577 5.58 -3.71 -31.34
N HIS A 578 5.40 -3.71 -30.01
CA HIS A 578 5.28 -2.49 -29.23
C HIS A 578 6.63 -1.76 -29.08
N VAL A 579 6.56 -0.47 -28.81
CA VAL A 579 7.72 0.40 -28.58
C VAL A 579 7.68 0.90 -27.14
N LEU A 580 8.78 0.70 -26.40
CA LEU A 580 8.91 1.26 -25.07
C LEU A 580 9.41 2.70 -25.15
N GLY A 581 8.73 3.62 -24.46
CA GLY A 581 9.13 5.01 -24.32
C GLY A 581 9.57 5.35 -22.88
N LEU A 582 10.63 6.17 -22.78
CA LEU A 582 10.95 6.93 -21.56
C LEU A 582 10.66 8.39 -21.84
N VAL A 583 9.80 9.01 -21.05
CA VAL A 583 9.46 10.43 -21.13
C VAL A 583 9.92 11.13 -19.86
N LEU A 584 10.72 12.18 -20.02
CA LEU A 584 11.17 13.06 -18.94
C LEU A 584 10.44 14.40 -19.06
N ALA A 585 9.92 14.90 -17.95
CA ALA A 585 9.29 16.21 -17.81
C ALA A 585 9.63 16.81 -16.45
N GLN A 586 9.13 17.99 -16.14
CA GLN A 586 9.32 18.63 -14.85
C GLN A 586 8.06 18.49 -13.99
N SER A 587 7.17 19.45 -14.06
CA SER A 587 5.90 19.43 -13.32
C SER A 587 5.00 18.28 -13.73
N ASP A 588 4.09 17.93 -12.85
CA ASP A 588 3.06 16.93 -13.07
C ASP A 588 1.75 17.37 -12.40
N PRO A 589 0.99 18.28 -13.06
CA PRO A 589 -0.17 18.94 -12.44
C PRO A 589 -1.25 17.99 -11.90
N GLY A 590 -1.25 16.74 -12.35
CA GLY A 590 -2.17 15.71 -11.85
C GLY A 590 -1.71 15.01 -10.56
N PHE A 591 -0.45 15.21 -10.13
CA PHE A 591 0.15 14.48 -9.02
C PHE A 591 0.88 15.35 -8.01
N THR A 592 1.52 16.42 -8.48
CA THR A 592 2.33 17.30 -7.62
C THR A 592 1.84 18.73 -7.73
N GLU A 593 1.91 19.46 -6.63
CA GLU A 593 1.81 20.91 -6.71
C GLU A 593 2.99 21.44 -7.53
N THR A 594 2.69 22.36 -8.42
CA THR A 594 3.66 23.02 -9.27
C THR A 594 3.91 24.41 -8.75
N ASP A 595 5.18 24.70 -8.42
CA ASP A 595 5.62 26.08 -8.37
C ASP A 595 5.97 26.49 -9.82
N ASP A 596 5.58 27.69 -10.22
CA ASP A 596 5.98 28.34 -11.50
C ASP A 596 7.51 28.56 -11.51
N ARG A 597 8.28 27.49 -11.67
CA ARG A 597 9.73 27.55 -11.51
C ARG A 597 10.48 27.81 -12.81
N ASP A 598 9.83 27.92 -13.95
CA ASP A 598 10.42 28.22 -15.28
C ASP A 598 11.89 27.74 -15.44
N ALA A 599 12.16 26.52 -14.98
CA ALA A 599 13.51 26.00 -14.96
C ALA A 599 13.86 25.34 -16.29
N THR A 600 15.11 25.53 -16.74
CA THR A 600 15.68 24.75 -17.83
C THR A 600 16.51 23.61 -17.25
N VAL A 601 16.15 22.38 -17.60
CA VAL A 601 16.88 21.17 -17.24
C VAL A 601 17.70 20.69 -18.43
N SER A 602 19.01 20.74 -18.31
CA SER A 602 19.95 20.13 -19.26
C SER A 602 20.31 18.72 -18.81
N VAL A 603 20.27 17.73 -19.70
CA VAL A 603 20.59 16.32 -19.42
C VAL A 603 21.78 15.88 -20.28
N ASP A 604 22.86 15.42 -19.64
CA ASP A 604 23.98 14.73 -20.34
C ASP A 604 23.56 13.27 -20.57
N LEU A 605 23.17 12.97 -21.80
CA LEU A 605 22.63 11.67 -22.19
C LEU A 605 23.62 10.54 -21.99
N GLY A 606 24.89 10.76 -22.33
CA GLY A 606 25.94 9.74 -22.22
C GLY A 606 26.33 9.38 -20.80
N ARG A 607 25.83 10.14 -19.79
CA ARG A 607 25.99 9.85 -18.38
C ARG A 607 24.67 9.59 -17.65
N SER A 608 23.62 9.40 -18.41
CA SER A 608 22.26 9.10 -17.93
C SER A 608 21.85 7.69 -18.34
N THR A 609 21.05 7.03 -17.52
CA THR A 609 20.70 5.61 -17.73
C THR A 609 19.33 5.33 -17.14
N LEU A 610 18.49 4.59 -17.88
CA LEU A 610 17.32 3.91 -17.35
C LEU A 610 17.75 2.53 -16.86
N THR A 611 17.35 2.12 -15.68
CA THR A 611 17.49 0.75 -15.16
C THR A 611 16.12 0.10 -15.12
N MET A 612 15.95 -1.02 -15.83
CA MET A 612 14.69 -1.75 -15.89
C MET A 612 14.79 -3.14 -15.28
N PRO A 613 13.83 -3.53 -14.44
CA PRO A 613 13.71 -4.91 -13.95
C PRO A 613 13.04 -5.79 -15.02
N VAL A 614 13.84 -6.48 -15.81
CA VAL A 614 13.40 -7.31 -16.94
C VAL A 614 13.47 -8.79 -16.58
N THR A 615 12.41 -9.53 -16.86
CA THR A 615 12.35 -10.97 -16.69
C THR A 615 12.74 -11.68 -18.01
N GLY A 616 13.60 -12.68 -17.92
CA GLY A 616 14.06 -13.44 -19.08
C GLY A 616 15.26 -12.81 -19.81
N ARG A 617 15.39 -13.11 -21.11
CA ARG A 617 16.52 -12.69 -21.97
C ARG A 617 16.17 -11.59 -22.97
N ALA A 618 14.97 -11.04 -22.90
CA ALA A 618 14.56 -9.99 -23.83
C ALA A 618 15.49 -8.78 -23.73
N THR A 619 15.85 -8.21 -24.87
CA THR A 619 16.65 -6.99 -25.00
C THR A 619 15.83 -5.96 -25.75
N LEU A 620 16.02 -4.69 -25.45
CA LEU A 620 15.42 -3.61 -26.23
C LEU A 620 16.14 -3.50 -27.58
N PRO A 621 15.40 -3.53 -28.70
CA PRO A 621 15.97 -3.25 -30.02
C PRO A 621 16.56 -1.84 -30.08
N SER A 622 17.65 -1.69 -30.81
CA SER A 622 18.46 -0.46 -30.84
C SER A 622 18.02 0.59 -31.85
N ALA A 623 17.14 0.24 -32.77
CA ALA A 623 16.73 1.18 -33.81
C ALA A 623 15.41 1.86 -33.44
N PRO A 624 15.31 3.20 -33.51
CA PRO A 624 14.02 3.85 -33.35
C PRO A 624 13.18 3.50 -34.60
N VAL A 625 12.05 2.86 -34.38
CA VAL A 625 10.97 2.80 -35.39
C VAL A 625 9.94 3.81 -34.88
N ALA A 626 9.60 4.80 -35.69
CA ALA A 626 8.43 5.61 -35.39
C ALA A 626 7.25 4.64 -35.22
N PRO A 627 6.51 4.65 -34.13
CA PRO A 627 5.32 3.83 -34.03
C PRO A 627 4.43 4.20 -35.23
N ASP A 628 3.97 3.22 -35.98
CA ASP A 628 2.87 3.42 -36.90
C ASP A 628 1.69 3.87 -36.06
N VAL A 629 1.51 5.18 -35.96
CA VAL A 629 0.33 5.77 -35.37
C VAL A 629 -0.81 5.46 -36.31
N VAL A 630 -1.40 4.28 -36.14
CA VAL A 630 -2.72 4.03 -36.69
C VAL A 630 -3.63 5.04 -36.01
N THR A 631 -3.96 6.10 -36.75
CA THR A 631 -4.98 7.06 -36.31
C THR A 631 -6.28 6.27 -36.20
N ALA A 632 -6.55 5.79 -34.97
CA ALA A 632 -7.88 5.34 -34.64
C ALA A 632 -8.81 6.54 -34.89
N PRO A 633 -9.98 6.35 -35.49
CA PRO A 633 -10.94 7.42 -35.65
C PRO A 633 -11.20 8.03 -34.26
N ALA A 634 -11.09 9.35 -34.19
CA ALA A 634 -11.32 10.08 -32.95
C ALA A 634 -12.65 9.63 -32.35
N ALA A 635 -12.61 9.05 -31.16
CA ALA A 635 -13.80 8.81 -30.37
C ALA A 635 -14.51 10.18 -30.21
N PRO A 636 -15.85 10.22 -30.28
CA PRO A 636 -16.58 11.47 -30.12
C PRO A 636 -16.16 12.08 -28.78
N SER A 637 -15.75 13.32 -28.82
CA SER A 637 -15.37 14.11 -27.65
C SER A 637 -16.62 14.37 -26.81
N ASP A 638 -16.97 13.44 -25.93
CA ASP A 638 -17.85 13.75 -24.82
C ASP A 638 -17.03 14.59 -23.85
N GLY A 639 -17.36 15.88 -23.85
CA GLY A 639 -16.64 16.88 -23.11
C GLY A 639 -16.66 16.62 -21.63
N ARG A 640 -15.52 16.89 -21.01
CA ARG A 640 -15.22 16.99 -19.58
C ARG A 640 -14.98 15.68 -18.85
N ALA A 641 -13.82 15.04 -19.09
CA ALA A 641 -13.13 14.40 -18.00
C ALA A 641 -12.35 15.49 -17.24
N ALA A 642 -12.82 15.87 -16.07
CA ALA A 642 -11.99 16.59 -15.13
C ALA A 642 -10.80 15.70 -14.78
N PRO A 643 -9.57 16.24 -14.60
CA PRO A 643 -8.46 15.45 -14.07
C PRO A 643 -8.91 14.84 -12.74
N PRO A 644 -8.41 13.65 -12.37
CA PRO A 644 -8.72 13.07 -11.07
C PRO A 644 -8.30 14.10 -10.03
N ASP A 645 -9.27 14.58 -9.27
CA ASP A 645 -8.97 15.42 -8.12
C ASP A 645 -8.24 14.53 -7.11
N ASN A 646 -6.91 14.65 -7.08
CA ASN A 646 -6.06 13.96 -6.11
C ASN A 646 -6.41 14.30 -4.65
N ARG A 647 -7.39 15.18 -4.44
CA ARG A 647 -8.00 15.53 -3.16
C ARG A 647 -9.24 14.70 -2.84
N GLN A 648 -9.75 13.90 -3.79
CA GLN A 648 -10.88 13.03 -3.50
C GLN A 648 -10.39 11.75 -2.81
N LEU A 649 -10.59 11.72 -1.51
CA LEU A 649 -10.84 10.45 -0.84
C LEU A 649 -12.10 9.83 -1.47
N PRO A 650 -12.19 8.50 -1.64
CA PRO A 650 -13.40 7.88 -2.14
C PRO A 650 -14.58 8.29 -1.24
N GLY A 651 -15.58 8.94 -1.82
CA GLY A 651 -16.82 9.22 -1.13
C GLY A 651 -17.19 10.67 -0.95
N ARG A 652 -17.51 11.38 -2.03
CA ARG A 652 -18.59 12.36 -2.06
C ARG A 652 -19.57 11.94 -3.15
N SER A 653 -20.59 11.25 -2.76
CA SER A 653 -21.90 11.26 -3.41
C SER A 653 -22.94 11.54 -2.35
#